data_d49500f6b86fa5f109884468d8065a62
#
_entry.id   d49500f6b86fa5f109884468d8065a62
#
_cell.length_a   1.000
_cell.length_b   1.000
_cell.length_c   1.000
_cell.angle_alpha   90.00
_cell.angle_beta   90.00
_cell.angle_gamma   90.00
#
_symmetry.space_group_name_H-M   'P 1'
#
loop_
_entity.id
_entity.type
_entity.pdbx_description
1 polymer ?
#
loop_
_entity_poly.entity_id
_entity_poly.type
_entity_poly.pdbx_seq_one_letter_code
_entity_poly.pdbx_strand_id
1 'polypeptide(L)'
;LLTERQFLNRLLQEKIEITGKLDELVYLRNPGTYNGYLAAGVAGIYGRMSLPCAAVKPVGRPLSFWRRPVALAQRLRTLAAAHLRTQAGLILPGILFGGYQGVNEEDADVFRNNGMAHLLAVSGTHVTLLTAFLWVLLRPLPRKIRFYGILFFLFLYAFFCGLRPAVLRATIMAAAFLWGKERGGQISSFHLLLLTAWGMLLVKPLWLADISFQLSFITVTGLLVAAKRITAYVPERWPDSLRSLLGISLTAQLAALPFTVFYFHRLSLIAVLSNVLLLPALELAALTFLPGLLCLSCGWATGQCFLSMAETLVQGVIASGKLLEQLPFAVLDVADWGIPRSLCYWGFLAGFLDVGPFLRFTGKWRSYWLRLTAALFLLFWAFPLLLPRPLTVYFMDVGQGDAALVRTPAGKHILIDTGGLRETADIGRLVLAPYLRYLGVTKLDVLCLSHGDHDHAGGASYVARELFVDKVFLGNCTAASGDVQKLLNLLATRVENRHFLTGLFRKRKLTKVAYLQKGDVREIGDCRIAVASAAGGDNGPPADSMNEASLILQLFCDGHSLVFTGDAGMETEEMARDRLRPAEVLKVSHHGSDGSSSPFFLRHIRPQIAVISCGKNNRYGHPAMGALERLRDSGSLILRTDLMGSLKVELHKDKIRWYSYRYQPDHF
;
A
#
# COMPACT_ATOMS: atom_id res chain seq x y z
N LEU A 1 -19.23 10.42 31.41
CA LEU A 1 -18.65 9.75 30.24
C LEU A 1 -17.51 10.62 29.71
N LEU A 2 -16.27 10.13 29.82
CA LEU A 2 -15.10 10.81 29.25
C LEU A 2 -15.23 10.78 27.72
N THR A 3 -14.90 11.90 27.04
CA THR A 3 -14.77 11.87 25.59
C THR A 3 -13.65 10.88 25.20
N GLU A 4 -13.71 10.30 24.00
CA GLU A 4 -12.69 9.37 23.48
C GLU A 4 -11.25 9.93 23.64
N ARG A 5 -11.09 11.23 23.43
CA ARG A 5 -9.82 11.98 23.67
C ARG A 5 -9.36 11.96 25.13
N GLN A 6 -10.27 12.17 26.08
CA GLN A 6 -9.96 12.15 27.51
C GLN A 6 -9.60 10.74 27.98
N PHE A 7 -10.26 9.72 27.39
CA PHE A 7 -9.98 8.33 27.64
C PHE A 7 -8.58 7.93 27.14
N LEU A 8 -8.23 8.24 25.90
CA LEU A 8 -6.91 8.01 25.33
C LEU A 8 -5.80 8.71 26.12
N ASN A 9 -6.02 9.94 26.57
CA ASN A 9 -5.05 10.66 27.41
C ASN A 9 -4.81 9.99 28.77
N ARG A 10 -5.82 9.37 29.38
CA ARG A 10 -5.65 8.58 30.61
C ARG A 10 -4.89 7.28 30.35
N LEU A 11 -5.19 6.57 29.25
CA LEU A 11 -4.47 5.33 28.88
C LEU A 11 -2.96 5.54 28.70
N LEU A 12 -2.53 6.76 28.36
CA LEU A 12 -1.13 7.12 28.16
C LEU A 12 -0.43 7.56 29.45
N GLN A 13 -1.16 7.75 30.55
CA GLN A 13 -0.62 8.29 31.79
C GLN A 13 -0.57 7.27 32.94
N GLU A 14 -1.40 6.25 32.90
CA GLU A 14 -1.58 5.29 33.98
C GLU A 14 -1.47 3.85 33.47
N LYS A 15 -1.16 2.92 34.37
CA LYS A 15 -1.36 1.50 34.09
C LYS A 15 -2.85 1.24 34.01
N ILE A 16 -3.24 0.42 33.06
CA ILE A 16 -4.63 0.01 32.85
C ILE A 16 -4.76 -1.49 33.07
N GLU A 17 -5.88 -1.87 33.63
CA GLU A 17 -6.36 -3.26 33.68
C GLU A 17 -7.41 -3.45 32.60
N ILE A 18 -7.24 -4.49 31.82
CA ILE A 18 -8.11 -4.82 30.69
C ILE A 18 -8.60 -6.24 30.91
N THR A 19 -9.93 -6.42 30.88
CA THR A 19 -10.54 -7.73 30.91
C THR A 19 -11.31 -7.95 29.61
N GLY A 20 -10.93 -8.99 28.87
CA GLY A 20 -11.58 -9.29 27.60
C GLY A 20 -10.96 -10.49 26.89
N LYS A 21 -11.51 -10.86 25.75
CA LYS A 21 -11.04 -11.97 24.92
C LYS A 21 -9.90 -11.48 24.01
N LEU A 22 -8.79 -12.20 24.02
CA LEU A 22 -7.71 -11.97 23.06
C LEU A 22 -8.05 -12.68 21.76
N ASP A 23 -8.18 -11.92 20.70
CA ASP A 23 -8.43 -12.42 19.37
C ASP A 23 -7.14 -12.58 18.57
N GLU A 24 -7.11 -13.56 17.69
CA GLU A 24 -6.04 -13.75 16.73
C GLU A 24 -5.97 -12.54 15.77
N LEU A 25 -4.75 -12.18 15.37
CA LEU A 25 -4.57 -11.20 14.31
C LEU A 25 -5.00 -11.80 12.97
N VAL A 26 -5.92 -11.13 12.31
CA VAL A 26 -6.38 -11.52 10.97
C VAL A 26 -6.00 -10.43 9.99
N TYR A 27 -5.19 -10.78 8.99
CA TYR A 27 -4.80 -9.90 7.91
C TYR A 27 -5.09 -10.55 6.56
N LEU A 28 -5.41 -9.73 5.58
CA LEU A 28 -5.63 -10.17 4.20
C LEU A 28 -4.31 -10.62 3.57
N ARG A 29 -4.35 -11.70 2.79
CA ARG A 29 -3.17 -12.41 2.29
C ARG A 29 -3.13 -12.37 0.78
N ASN A 30 -2.56 -11.30 0.24
CA ASN A 30 -2.39 -11.11 -1.18
C ASN A 30 -0.93 -10.77 -1.52
N PRO A 31 -0.37 -11.29 -2.62
CA PRO A 31 0.93 -10.86 -3.11
C PRO A 31 0.95 -9.36 -3.41
N GLY A 32 2.09 -8.72 -3.19
CA GLY A 32 2.25 -7.29 -3.51
C GLY A 32 1.44 -6.32 -2.63
N THR A 33 0.72 -6.82 -1.62
CA THR A 33 0.01 -5.98 -0.65
C THR A 33 0.79 -5.88 0.67
N TYR A 34 0.32 -5.01 1.55
CA TYR A 34 0.92 -4.84 2.88
C TYR A 34 0.81 -6.12 3.70
N ASN A 35 1.96 -6.65 4.12
CA ASN A 35 2.03 -7.83 4.98
C ASN A 35 1.80 -7.46 6.45
N GLY A 36 0.55 -7.49 6.88
CA GLY A 36 0.17 -7.14 8.23
C GLY A 36 0.73 -8.08 9.31
N TYR A 37 0.87 -9.38 9.03
CA TYR A 37 1.48 -10.34 9.97
C TYR A 37 2.94 -10.02 10.24
N LEU A 38 3.73 -9.77 9.19
CA LEU A 38 5.13 -9.41 9.31
C LEU A 38 5.30 -8.08 10.04
N ALA A 39 4.51 -7.07 9.69
CA ALA A 39 4.55 -5.76 10.33
C ALA A 39 4.15 -5.83 11.81
N ALA A 40 3.15 -6.63 12.17
CA ALA A 40 2.77 -6.87 13.56
C ALA A 40 3.91 -7.57 14.33
N GLY A 41 4.53 -8.61 13.76
CA GLY A 41 5.70 -9.29 14.35
C GLY A 41 6.88 -8.34 14.55
N VAL A 42 7.19 -7.51 13.55
CA VAL A 42 8.20 -6.45 13.67
C VAL A 42 7.83 -5.45 14.76
N ALA A 43 6.56 -5.09 14.91
CA ALA A 43 6.08 -4.22 15.97
C ALA A 43 6.02 -4.90 17.36
N GLY A 44 6.11 -6.24 17.41
CA GLY A 44 5.94 -7.03 18.65
C GLY A 44 4.47 -7.16 19.06
N ILE A 45 3.55 -7.11 18.10
CA ILE A 45 2.10 -7.24 18.31
C ILE A 45 1.71 -8.66 17.92
N TYR A 46 1.23 -9.45 18.88
CA TYR A 46 0.88 -10.87 18.68
C TYR A 46 -0.60 -11.18 18.82
N GLY A 47 -1.41 -10.20 19.21
CA GLY A 47 -2.84 -10.37 19.35
C GLY A 47 -3.57 -9.04 19.34
N ARG A 48 -4.88 -9.09 19.18
CA ARG A 48 -5.81 -7.94 19.19
C ARG A 48 -6.91 -8.19 20.20
N MET A 49 -7.32 -7.13 20.89
CA MET A 49 -8.46 -7.18 21.78
C MET A 49 -9.40 -6.03 21.42
N SER A 50 -10.66 -6.35 21.15
CA SER A 50 -11.72 -5.35 20.93
C SER A 50 -12.56 -5.26 22.19
N LEU A 51 -12.60 -4.07 22.81
CA LEU A 51 -13.24 -3.88 24.10
C LEU A 51 -14.10 -2.62 24.08
N PRO A 52 -15.27 -2.64 24.75
CA PRO A 52 -15.95 -1.40 25.07
C PRO A 52 -15.12 -0.57 26.05
N CYS A 53 -15.20 0.76 25.95
CA CYS A 53 -14.45 1.67 26.83
C CYS A 53 -14.65 1.39 28.32
N ALA A 54 -15.82 0.90 28.71
CA ALA A 54 -16.14 0.52 30.09
C ALA A 54 -15.34 -0.67 30.64
N ALA A 55 -14.77 -1.52 29.77
CA ALA A 55 -13.98 -2.68 30.18
C ALA A 55 -12.51 -2.32 30.49
N VAL A 56 -12.13 -1.05 30.33
CA VAL A 56 -10.77 -0.57 30.59
C VAL A 56 -10.75 0.24 31.88
N LYS A 57 -10.07 -0.27 32.90
CA LYS A 57 -9.99 0.35 34.23
C LYS A 57 -8.59 0.94 34.44
N PRO A 58 -8.46 2.22 34.79
CA PRO A 58 -7.18 2.78 35.22
C PRO A 58 -6.81 2.23 36.59
N VAL A 59 -5.56 1.80 36.75
CA VAL A 59 -5.06 1.23 38.05
C VAL A 59 -4.42 2.28 38.93
N GLY A 60 -4.35 3.55 38.48
CA GLY A 60 -3.83 4.66 39.26
C GLY A 60 -2.29 4.63 39.52
N ARG A 61 -1.56 3.71 38.87
CA ARG A 61 -0.10 3.63 38.99
C ARG A 61 0.60 4.45 37.91
N PRO A 62 1.61 5.26 38.26
CA PRO A 62 2.30 6.07 37.25
C PRO A 62 2.98 5.19 36.20
N LEU A 63 3.06 5.71 34.97
CA LEU A 63 3.81 5.08 33.90
C LEU A 63 5.28 4.88 34.27
N SER A 64 5.85 3.79 33.78
CA SER A 64 7.29 3.57 33.81
C SER A 64 8.03 4.77 33.22
N PHE A 65 9.16 5.13 33.83
CA PHE A 65 10.02 6.24 33.39
C PHE A 65 10.27 6.23 31.89
N TRP A 66 10.52 5.06 31.31
CA TRP A 66 10.78 4.87 29.87
C TRP A 66 9.58 5.17 28.95
N ARG A 67 8.36 5.19 29.48
CA ARG A 67 7.15 5.54 28.71
C ARG A 67 6.79 7.04 28.75
N ARG A 68 7.38 7.79 29.67
CA ARG A 68 7.11 9.24 29.81
C ARG A 68 7.42 10.04 28.56
N PRO A 69 8.52 9.81 27.80
CA PRO A 69 8.78 10.53 26.56
C PRO A 69 7.70 10.28 25.49
N VAL A 70 7.22 9.04 25.36
CA VAL A 70 6.15 8.70 24.41
C VAL A 70 4.83 9.38 24.80
N ALA A 71 4.50 9.41 26.08
CA ALA A 71 3.32 10.10 26.59
C ALA A 71 3.42 11.62 26.36
N LEU A 72 4.61 12.21 26.55
CA LEU A 72 4.85 13.63 26.25
C LEU A 72 4.69 13.91 24.75
N ALA A 73 5.26 13.08 23.88
CA ALA A 73 5.08 13.21 22.42
C ALA A 73 3.60 13.17 22.03
N GLN A 74 2.80 12.30 22.65
CA GLN A 74 1.37 12.24 22.40
C GLN A 74 0.62 13.49 22.91
N ARG A 75 0.99 14.03 24.08
CA ARG A 75 0.43 15.30 24.56
C ARG A 75 0.74 16.45 23.59
N LEU A 76 1.97 16.54 23.11
CA LEU A 76 2.37 17.55 22.13
C LEU A 76 1.62 17.40 20.80
N ARG A 77 1.36 16.17 20.35
CA ARG A 77 0.49 15.91 19.17
C ARG A 77 -0.93 16.40 19.40
N THR A 78 -1.51 16.10 20.57
CA THR A 78 -2.87 16.54 20.91
C THR A 78 -2.94 18.07 20.99
N LEU A 79 -1.94 18.70 21.59
CA LEU A 79 -1.83 20.17 21.64
C LEU A 79 -1.74 20.74 20.23
N ALA A 80 -0.86 20.20 19.40
CA ALA A 80 -0.74 20.61 18.00
C ALA A 80 -2.07 20.49 17.24
N ALA A 81 -2.71 19.33 17.32
CA ALA A 81 -3.98 19.08 16.64
C ALA A 81 -5.13 20.01 17.09
N ALA A 82 -5.07 20.52 18.34
CA ALA A 82 -6.04 21.49 18.85
C ALA A 82 -5.84 22.90 18.29
N HIS A 83 -4.65 23.25 17.84
CA HIS A 83 -4.29 24.59 17.36
C HIS A 83 -4.10 24.67 15.85
N LEU A 84 -3.95 23.52 15.19
CA LEU A 84 -3.92 23.44 13.72
C LEU A 84 -5.33 23.61 13.15
N ARG A 85 -5.45 24.42 12.10
CA ARG A 85 -6.74 24.85 11.53
C ARG A 85 -7.16 24.01 10.33
N THR A 86 -6.23 23.31 9.71
CA THR A 86 -6.44 22.60 8.45
C THR A 86 -6.08 21.13 8.55
N GLN A 87 -6.72 20.30 7.74
CA GLN A 87 -6.39 18.88 7.61
C GLN A 87 -4.92 18.68 7.14
N ALA A 88 -4.46 19.54 6.24
CA ALA A 88 -3.08 19.54 5.76
C ALA A 88 -2.07 19.78 6.90
N GLY A 89 -2.39 20.64 7.86
CA GLY A 89 -1.55 20.90 9.02
C GLY A 89 -1.30 19.66 9.90
N LEU A 90 -2.24 18.71 9.93
CA LEU A 90 -2.11 17.47 10.70
C LEU A 90 -0.96 16.55 10.22
N ILE A 91 -0.37 16.84 9.07
CA ILE A 91 0.85 16.18 8.59
C ILE A 91 2.06 16.54 9.47
N LEU A 92 2.13 17.76 10.01
CA LEU A 92 3.28 18.27 10.77
C LEU A 92 3.62 17.44 12.03
N PRO A 93 2.65 17.09 12.90
CA PRO A 93 2.91 16.18 14.02
C PRO A 93 3.40 14.79 13.55
N GLY A 94 2.90 14.32 12.40
CA GLY A 94 3.33 13.06 11.79
C GLY A 94 4.78 13.09 11.35
N ILE A 95 5.21 14.18 10.72
CA ILE A 95 6.59 14.40 10.27
C ILE A 95 7.56 14.41 11.46
N LEU A 96 7.24 15.12 12.55
CA LEU A 96 8.16 15.27 13.68
C LEU A 96 8.15 14.11 14.66
N PHE A 97 6.98 13.57 14.99
CA PHE A 97 6.85 12.52 15.99
C PHE A 97 6.55 11.13 15.42
N GLY A 98 6.33 11.06 14.10
CA GLY A 98 5.94 9.85 13.37
C GLY A 98 4.47 9.47 13.58
N GLY A 99 3.85 8.89 12.56
CA GLY A 99 2.46 8.43 12.56
C GLY A 99 1.60 9.19 11.56
N TYR A 100 0.57 8.49 11.08
CA TYR A 100 -0.36 9.02 10.07
C TYR A 100 -1.71 9.44 10.68
N GLN A 101 -1.80 9.56 12.01
CA GLN A 101 -3.06 9.86 12.68
C GLN A 101 -3.61 11.23 12.26
N GLY A 102 -4.80 11.22 11.66
CA GLY A 102 -5.49 12.43 11.23
C GLY A 102 -5.03 13.02 9.88
N VAL A 103 -4.06 12.41 9.21
CA VAL A 103 -3.67 12.82 7.86
C VAL A 103 -4.73 12.37 6.87
N ASN A 104 -5.21 13.29 6.03
CA ASN A 104 -6.11 12.95 4.92
C ASN A 104 -5.34 12.04 3.92
N GLU A 105 -6.00 10.99 3.50
CA GLU A 105 -5.43 10.01 2.60
C GLU A 105 -5.09 10.57 1.22
N GLU A 106 -5.87 11.53 0.72
CA GLU A 106 -5.56 12.23 -0.54
C GLU A 106 -4.24 13.01 -0.44
N ASP A 107 -4.03 13.70 0.68
CA ASP A 107 -2.79 14.43 0.91
C ASP A 107 -1.60 13.48 1.09
N ALA A 108 -1.80 12.33 1.75
CA ALA A 108 -0.77 11.29 1.84
C ALA A 108 -0.42 10.71 0.47
N ASP A 109 -1.39 10.56 -0.43
CA ASP A 109 -1.15 10.11 -1.80
C ASP A 109 -0.33 11.14 -2.61
N VAL A 110 -0.53 12.44 -2.40
CA VAL A 110 0.34 13.49 -2.98
C VAL A 110 1.79 13.29 -2.58
N PHE A 111 2.06 13.02 -1.31
CA PHE A 111 3.43 12.74 -0.86
C PHE A 111 4.01 11.45 -1.48
N ARG A 112 3.19 10.39 -1.60
CA ARG A 112 3.63 9.13 -2.22
C ARG A 112 3.94 9.31 -3.70
N ASN A 113 3.07 9.97 -4.43
CA ASN A 113 3.19 10.18 -5.87
C ASN A 113 4.37 11.09 -6.24
N ASN A 114 4.69 12.05 -5.38
CA ASN A 114 5.84 12.92 -5.50
C ASN A 114 7.16 12.29 -4.98
N GLY A 115 7.15 11.01 -4.58
CA GLY A 115 8.34 10.33 -4.06
C GLY A 115 8.78 10.79 -2.65
N MET A 116 7.92 11.53 -1.96
CA MET A 116 8.17 12.11 -0.64
C MET A 116 7.53 11.29 0.51
N ALA A 117 7.06 10.07 0.24
CA ALA A 117 6.44 9.21 1.24
C ALA A 117 7.31 8.97 2.49
N HIS A 118 8.64 8.97 2.31
CA HIS A 118 9.60 8.81 3.39
C HIS A 118 9.58 9.95 4.42
N LEU A 119 9.05 11.12 4.07
CA LEU A 119 8.92 12.29 4.96
C LEU A 119 7.68 12.22 5.85
N LEU A 120 6.65 11.47 5.45
CA LEU A 120 5.49 11.19 6.31
C LEU A 120 5.84 10.26 7.47
N ALA A 121 6.97 9.57 7.39
CA ALA A 121 7.60 8.87 8.51
C ALA A 121 8.80 9.68 8.99
N VAL A 122 9.10 9.62 10.30
CA VAL A 122 10.30 10.30 10.80
C VAL A 122 11.53 9.74 10.11
N SER A 123 12.29 10.61 9.47
CA SER A 123 13.45 10.26 8.64
C SER A 123 14.77 10.71 9.30
N GLY A 124 15.88 10.23 8.73
CA GLY A 124 17.21 10.68 9.15
C GLY A 124 17.46 12.18 8.94
N THR A 125 16.79 12.82 7.98
CA THR A 125 16.87 14.27 7.75
C THR A 125 16.39 15.06 8.95
N HIS A 126 15.31 14.63 9.61
CA HIS A 126 14.80 15.29 10.83
C HIS A 126 15.80 15.21 11.99
N VAL A 127 16.53 14.09 12.13
CA VAL A 127 17.62 13.96 13.12
C VAL A 127 18.77 14.92 12.80
N THR A 128 19.10 15.06 11.52
CA THR A 128 20.15 16.00 11.07
C THR A 128 19.74 17.45 11.30
N LEU A 129 18.51 17.84 10.96
CA LEU A 129 17.95 19.16 11.21
C LEU A 129 17.93 19.49 12.72
N LEU A 130 17.46 18.54 13.54
CA LEU A 130 17.46 18.70 14.99
C LEU A 130 18.88 18.86 15.54
N THR A 131 19.84 18.09 15.02
CA THR A 131 21.26 18.20 15.43
C THR A 131 21.80 19.58 15.07
N ALA A 132 21.55 20.08 13.87
CA ALA A 132 21.98 21.41 13.43
C ALA A 132 21.32 22.53 14.27
N PHE A 133 20.02 22.42 14.50
CA PHE A 133 19.27 23.35 15.37
C PHE A 133 19.84 23.40 16.79
N LEU A 134 20.06 22.24 17.42
CA LEU A 134 20.64 22.14 18.75
C LEU A 134 22.07 22.64 18.79
N TRP A 135 22.84 22.44 17.72
CA TRP A 135 24.21 22.98 17.61
C TRP A 135 24.23 24.49 17.66
N VAL A 136 23.29 25.16 16.99
CA VAL A 136 23.13 26.62 17.01
C VAL A 136 22.57 27.09 18.35
N LEU A 137 21.50 26.46 18.85
CA LEU A 137 20.83 26.84 20.10
C LEU A 137 21.77 26.73 21.32
N LEU A 138 22.57 25.66 21.39
CA LEU A 138 23.48 25.40 22.50
C LEU A 138 24.87 26.02 22.27
N ARG A 139 25.04 26.85 21.21
CA ARG A 139 26.32 27.52 20.90
C ARG A 139 26.90 28.34 22.09
N PRO A 140 26.10 29.05 22.91
CA PRO A 140 26.63 29.82 24.04
C PRO A 140 27.22 28.97 25.16
N LEU A 141 26.88 27.66 25.21
CA LEU A 141 27.33 26.75 26.25
C LEU A 141 28.76 26.24 26.00
N PRO A 142 29.52 25.91 27.07
CA PRO A 142 30.82 25.27 26.95
C PRO A 142 30.75 24.00 26.07
N ARG A 143 31.83 23.75 25.31
CA ARG A 143 31.90 22.68 24.31
C ARG A 143 31.43 21.31 24.83
N LYS A 144 31.86 20.92 26.05
CA LYS A 144 31.47 19.65 26.67
C LYS A 144 29.97 19.60 26.98
N ILE A 145 29.41 20.67 27.57
CA ILE A 145 27.98 20.74 27.91
C ILE A 145 27.14 20.69 26.61
N ARG A 146 27.53 21.45 25.61
CA ARG A 146 26.87 21.41 24.28
C ARG A 146 26.90 20.02 23.68
N PHE A 147 28.03 19.32 23.71
CA PHE A 147 28.20 17.97 23.20
C PHE A 147 27.24 16.98 23.90
N TYR A 148 27.29 16.89 25.23
CA TYR A 148 26.42 15.99 26.00
C TYR A 148 24.94 16.40 25.92
N GLY A 149 24.67 17.69 25.84
CA GLY A 149 23.31 18.21 25.62
C GLY A 149 22.72 17.75 24.27
N ILE A 150 23.48 17.86 23.19
CA ILE A 150 23.03 17.37 21.88
C ILE A 150 22.78 15.87 21.93
N LEU A 151 23.69 15.07 22.47
CA LEU A 151 23.50 13.62 22.63
C LEU A 151 22.22 13.29 23.41
N PHE A 152 22.02 13.95 24.55
CA PHE A 152 20.83 13.77 25.38
C PHE A 152 19.53 14.02 24.59
N PHE A 153 19.46 15.17 23.89
CA PHE A 153 18.27 15.51 23.10
C PHE A 153 18.05 14.58 21.90
N LEU A 154 19.11 14.10 21.25
CA LEU A 154 18.99 13.13 20.16
C LEU A 154 18.42 11.78 20.65
N PHE A 155 18.89 11.28 21.78
CA PHE A 155 18.35 10.06 22.38
C PHE A 155 16.91 10.27 22.86
N LEU A 156 16.62 11.40 23.51
CA LEU A 156 15.26 11.76 23.91
C LEU A 156 14.30 11.81 22.70
N TYR A 157 14.75 12.38 21.59
CA TYR A 157 13.98 12.43 20.34
C TYR A 157 13.74 11.03 19.76
N ALA A 158 14.73 10.13 19.80
CA ALA A 158 14.53 8.75 19.38
C ALA A 158 13.43 8.04 20.20
N PHE A 159 13.36 8.29 21.51
CA PHE A 159 12.27 7.82 22.36
C PHE A 159 10.92 8.46 22.00
N PHE A 160 10.87 9.76 21.72
CA PHE A 160 9.65 10.43 21.26
C PHE A 160 9.10 9.82 19.97
N CYS A 161 9.97 9.39 19.08
CA CYS A 161 9.61 8.73 17.84
C CYS A 161 9.32 7.23 17.98
N GLY A 162 9.36 6.67 19.20
CA GLY A 162 9.11 5.26 19.48
C GLY A 162 10.20 4.32 18.98
N LEU A 163 11.46 4.76 18.97
CA LEU A 163 12.66 3.99 18.59
C LEU A 163 12.56 3.33 17.18
N ARG A 164 11.93 4.03 16.24
CA ARG A 164 11.79 3.53 14.87
C ARG A 164 13.16 3.31 14.21
N PRO A 165 13.35 2.26 13.38
CA PRO A 165 14.65 1.89 12.84
C PRO A 165 15.40 3.02 12.13
N ALA A 166 14.73 3.82 11.29
CA ALA A 166 15.35 4.93 10.57
C ALA A 166 15.87 6.04 11.52
N VAL A 167 15.10 6.37 12.57
CA VAL A 167 15.49 7.37 13.59
C VAL A 167 16.63 6.85 14.45
N LEU A 168 16.51 5.60 14.91
CA LEU A 168 17.54 4.97 15.75
C LEU A 168 18.87 4.89 15.00
N ARG A 169 18.87 4.46 13.72
CA ARG A 169 20.07 4.47 12.89
C ARG A 169 20.68 5.88 12.83
N ALA A 170 19.87 6.89 12.49
CA ALA A 170 20.37 8.26 12.36
C ALA A 170 20.91 8.82 13.67
N THR A 171 20.25 8.53 14.80
CA THR A 171 20.69 8.93 16.15
C THR A 171 22.02 8.28 16.51
N ILE A 172 22.16 6.96 16.32
CA ILE A 172 23.41 6.24 16.62
C ILE A 172 24.56 6.78 15.76
N MET A 173 24.33 6.95 14.45
CA MET A 173 25.35 7.46 13.54
C MET A 173 25.73 8.90 13.88
N ALA A 174 24.76 9.78 14.16
CA ALA A 174 25.04 11.16 14.56
C ALA A 174 25.82 11.22 15.90
N ALA A 175 25.43 10.43 16.88
CA ALA A 175 26.11 10.34 18.17
C ALA A 175 27.57 9.86 18.00
N ALA A 176 27.79 8.80 17.23
CA ALA A 176 29.13 8.28 16.99
C ALA A 176 30.00 9.24 16.18
N PHE A 177 29.42 9.93 15.17
CA PHE A 177 30.13 10.96 14.42
C PHE A 177 30.55 12.13 15.30
N LEU A 178 29.65 12.65 16.15
CA LEU A 178 29.94 13.71 17.11
C LEU A 178 31.02 13.28 18.11
N TRP A 179 30.93 12.05 18.60
CA TRP A 179 31.93 11.48 19.53
C TRP A 179 33.32 11.38 18.89
N GLY A 180 33.40 10.89 17.64
CA GLY A 180 34.65 10.79 16.90
C GLY A 180 35.29 12.17 16.69
N LYS A 181 34.46 13.17 16.27
CA LYS A 181 34.91 14.55 16.09
C LYS A 181 35.42 15.18 17.40
N GLU A 182 34.77 14.89 18.53
CA GLU A 182 35.22 15.41 19.83
C GLU A 182 36.59 14.85 20.25
N ARG A 183 36.88 13.60 19.85
CA ARG A 183 38.16 12.94 20.14
C ARG A 183 39.24 13.15 19.08
N GLY A 184 38.97 13.95 18.05
CA GLY A 184 39.92 14.20 16.93
C GLY A 184 40.12 12.99 16.01
N GLY A 185 39.24 11.97 16.11
CA GLY A 185 39.31 10.77 15.29
C GLY A 185 38.54 10.93 13.96
N GLN A 186 39.01 10.22 12.92
CA GLN A 186 38.29 10.06 11.66
C GLN A 186 37.54 8.73 11.69
N ILE A 187 36.20 8.79 11.66
CA ILE A 187 35.35 7.60 11.59
C ILE A 187 34.89 7.42 10.14
N SER A 188 35.17 6.26 9.57
CA SER A 188 34.59 5.89 8.28
C SER A 188 33.08 5.74 8.40
N SER A 189 32.31 6.60 7.71
CA SER A 189 30.85 6.57 7.73
C SER A 189 30.30 5.24 7.24
N PHE A 190 30.99 4.56 6.32
CA PHE A 190 30.57 3.26 5.81
C PHE A 190 30.72 2.16 6.87
N HIS A 191 31.86 2.08 7.58
CA HIS A 191 32.03 1.13 8.68
C HIS A 191 31.06 1.40 9.84
N LEU A 192 30.82 2.69 10.13
CA LEU A 192 29.83 3.06 11.16
C LEU A 192 28.42 2.61 10.78
N LEU A 193 28.04 2.73 9.48
CA LEU A 193 26.74 2.24 8.99
C LEU A 193 26.61 0.74 9.19
N LEU A 194 27.63 -0.05 8.82
CA LEU A 194 27.63 -1.50 8.99
C LEU A 194 27.56 -1.93 10.45
N LEU A 195 28.35 -1.30 11.33
CA LEU A 195 28.32 -1.56 12.77
C LEU A 195 26.96 -1.21 13.39
N THR A 196 26.34 -0.11 12.92
CA THR A 196 25.00 0.27 13.36
C THR A 196 23.97 -0.76 12.93
N ALA A 197 24.02 -1.23 11.68
CA ALA A 197 23.13 -2.28 11.19
C ALA A 197 23.27 -3.56 12.00
N TRP A 198 24.51 -4.01 12.21
CA TRP A 198 24.82 -5.21 12.98
C TRP A 198 24.32 -5.11 14.43
N GLY A 199 24.62 -4.00 15.12
CA GLY A 199 24.15 -3.77 16.49
C GLY A 199 22.64 -3.72 16.61
N MET A 200 21.94 -3.08 15.65
CA MET A 200 20.47 -3.06 15.63
C MET A 200 19.88 -4.46 15.41
N LEU A 201 20.46 -5.26 14.51
CA LEU A 201 19.97 -6.61 14.22
C LEU A 201 20.28 -7.60 15.35
N LEU A 202 21.35 -7.41 16.12
CA LEU A 202 21.58 -8.19 17.34
C LEU A 202 20.49 -7.96 18.39
N VAL A 203 19.98 -6.73 18.51
CA VAL A 203 18.91 -6.39 19.45
C VAL A 203 17.55 -6.89 18.97
N LYS A 204 17.27 -6.73 17.66
CA LYS A 204 15.99 -7.12 17.07
C LYS A 204 16.17 -7.62 15.62
N PRO A 205 16.40 -8.94 15.42
CA PRO A 205 16.62 -9.51 14.10
C PRO A 205 15.49 -9.26 13.10
N LEU A 206 14.25 -9.19 13.58
CA LEU A 206 13.07 -8.92 12.75
C LEU A 206 13.11 -7.56 12.04
N TRP A 207 13.97 -6.61 12.46
CA TRP A 207 14.14 -5.37 11.72
C TRP A 207 14.71 -5.57 10.31
N LEU A 208 15.37 -6.70 10.05
CA LEU A 208 15.78 -7.03 8.68
C LEU A 208 14.60 -7.07 7.69
N ALA A 209 13.41 -7.44 8.18
CA ALA A 209 12.18 -7.45 7.39
C ALA A 209 11.38 -6.13 7.45
N ASP A 210 11.85 -5.14 8.21
CA ASP A 210 11.20 -3.82 8.30
C ASP A 210 11.55 -2.94 7.10
N ILE A 211 10.52 -2.45 6.40
CA ILE A 211 10.66 -1.59 5.21
C ILE A 211 11.47 -0.32 5.54
N SER A 212 11.25 0.27 6.71
CA SER A 212 11.94 1.49 7.13
C SER A 212 13.43 1.23 7.39
N PHE A 213 13.77 0.06 7.95
CA PHE A 213 15.15 -0.37 8.10
C PHE A 213 15.81 -0.56 6.73
N GLN A 214 15.22 -1.36 5.85
CA GLN A 214 15.79 -1.68 4.54
C GLN A 214 15.98 -0.43 3.68
N LEU A 215 14.94 0.39 3.49
CA LEU A 215 15.03 1.62 2.70
C LEU A 215 16.04 2.61 3.28
N SER A 216 16.10 2.72 4.61
CA SER A 216 17.02 3.63 5.28
C SER A 216 18.49 3.24 5.09
N PHE A 217 18.82 1.95 5.25
CA PHE A 217 20.18 1.47 5.08
C PHE A 217 20.64 1.43 3.63
N ILE A 218 19.80 0.98 2.69
CA ILE A 218 20.17 0.96 1.26
C ILE A 218 20.37 2.37 0.70
N THR A 219 19.50 3.31 1.07
CA THR A 219 19.62 4.71 0.63
C THR A 219 20.93 5.33 1.12
N VAL A 220 21.27 5.17 2.41
CA VAL A 220 22.52 5.73 2.94
C VAL A 220 23.75 5.03 2.37
N THR A 221 23.69 3.71 2.15
CA THR A 221 24.74 2.99 1.44
C THR A 221 24.98 3.61 0.05
N GLY A 222 23.90 3.80 -0.72
CA GLY A 222 23.97 4.46 -2.03
C GLY A 222 24.60 5.85 -1.96
N LEU A 223 24.17 6.67 -1.00
CA LEU A 223 24.71 8.02 -0.80
C LEU A 223 26.22 8.01 -0.48
N LEU A 224 26.65 7.13 0.42
CA LEU A 224 28.08 7.05 0.79
C LEU A 224 28.96 6.56 -0.35
N VAL A 225 28.44 5.68 -1.20
CA VAL A 225 29.21 5.01 -2.25
C VAL A 225 29.16 5.76 -3.58
N ALA A 226 27.99 6.31 -3.96
CA ALA A 226 27.74 6.80 -5.31
C ALA A 226 27.47 8.31 -5.43
N ALA A 227 27.10 9.02 -4.34
CA ALA A 227 26.64 10.41 -4.46
C ALA A 227 27.66 11.35 -5.15
N LYS A 228 28.94 11.27 -4.79
CA LYS A 228 29.97 12.11 -5.42
C LYS A 228 30.06 11.88 -6.93
N ARG A 229 29.94 10.63 -7.39
CA ARG A 229 30.03 10.27 -8.81
C ARG A 229 28.80 10.71 -9.58
N ILE A 230 27.62 10.52 -9.01
CA ILE A 230 26.37 10.98 -9.62
C ILE A 230 26.34 12.51 -9.70
N THR A 231 26.76 13.22 -8.64
CA THR A 231 26.86 14.68 -8.65
C THR A 231 27.83 15.19 -9.72
N ALA A 232 28.89 14.46 -10.03
CA ALA A 232 29.84 14.83 -11.07
C ALA A 232 29.23 14.82 -12.49
N TYR A 233 28.12 14.09 -12.73
CA TYR A 233 27.38 14.16 -14.00
C TYR A 233 26.49 15.41 -14.12
N VAL A 234 26.25 16.14 -13.02
CA VAL A 234 25.48 17.39 -13.05
C VAL A 234 26.41 18.52 -13.53
N PRO A 235 25.99 19.32 -14.54
CA PRO A 235 26.83 20.33 -15.14
C PRO A 235 27.44 21.30 -14.12
N GLU A 236 28.72 21.60 -14.24
CA GLU A 236 29.47 22.47 -13.31
C GLU A 236 29.01 23.94 -13.32
N ARG A 237 28.33 24.37 -14.40
CA ARG A 237 27.72 25.71 -14.51
C ARG A 237 26.57 25.97 -13.52
N TRP A 238 26.06 24.93 -12.88
CA TRP A 238 24.95 25.05 -11.90
C TRP A 238 25.52 25.35 -10.50
N PRO A 239 24.80 26.09 -9.65
CA PRO A 239 25.22 26.36 -8.26
C PRO A 239 25.49 25.04 -7.51
N ASP A 240 26.56 25.01 -6.70
CA ASP A 240 26.99 23.80 -5.98
C ASP A 240 25.90 23.21 -5.05
N SER A 241 25.10 24.09 -4.43
CA SER A 241 23.96 23.68 -3.62
C SER A 241 22.92 22.89 -4.44
N LEU A 242 22.59 23.36 -5.64
CA LEU A 242 21.63 22.72 -6.54
C LEU A 242 22.19 21.41 -7.11
N ARG A 243 23.49 21.42 -7.50
CA ARG A 243 24.20 20.20 -7.96
C ARG A 243 24.19 19.12 -6.89
N SER A 244 24.51 19.50 -5.66
CA SER A 244 24.51 18.56 -4.52
C SER A 244 23.11 18.03 -4.22
N LEU A 245 22.10 18.88 -4.23
CA LEU A 245 20.71 18.48 -3.95
C LEU A 245 20.18 17.52 -5.02
N LEU A 246 20.44 17.80 -6.30
CA LEU A 246 20.10 16.91 -7.41
C LEU A 246 20.85 15.58 -7.32
N GLY A 247 22.16 15.63 -7.10
CA GLY A 247 23.00 14.44 -6.99
C GLY A 247 22.60 13.53 -5.83
N ILE A 248 22.29 14.09 -4.67
CA ILE A 248 21.82 13.37 -3.49
C ILE A 248 20.44 12.75 -3.77
N SER A 249 19.48 13.53 -4.29
CA SER A 249 18.13 13.07 -4.61
C SER A 249 18.14 11.93 -5.63
N LEU A 250 18.88 12.10 -6.72
CA LEU A 250 19.01 11.08 -7.77
C LEU A 250 19.68 9.81 -7.23
N THR A 251 20.74 9.95 -6.44
CA THR A 251 21.44 8.81 -5.83
C THR A 251 20.51 8.02 -4.89
N ALA A 252 19.78 8.72 -4.03
CA ALA A 252 18.83 8.11 -3.11
C ALA A 252 17.76 7.32 -3.86
N GLN A 253 17.20 7.89 -4.92
CA GLN A 253 16.18 7.24 -5.74
C GLN A 253 16.72 6.01 -6.48
N LEU A 254 17.88 6.13 -7.13
CA LEU A 254 18.52 5.00 -7.83
C LEU A 254 18.89 3.86 -6.88
N ALA A 255 19.43 4.15 -5.71
CA ALA A 255 19.77 3.13 -4.73
C ALA A 255 18.55 2.39 -4.18
N ALA A 256 17.46 3.12 -3.89
CA ALA A 256 16.23 2.57 -3.31
C ALA A 256 15.28 1.95 -4.34
N LEU A 257 15.51 2.17 -5.66
CA LEU A 257 14.57 1.82 -6.72
C LEU A 257 14.05 0.38 -6.67
N PRO A 258 14.89 -0.68 -6.55
CA PRO A 258 14.37 -2.05 -6.50
C PRO A 258 13.46 -2.31 -5.30
N PHE A 259 13.76 -1.74 -4.12
CA PHE A 259 12.90 -1.84 -2.96
C PHE A 259 11.59 -1.05 -3.14
N THR A 260 11.67 0.13 -3.75
CA THR A 260 10.48 0.95 -4.04
C THR A 260 9.53 0.20 -4.98
N VAL A 261 10.08 -0.43 -6.03
CA VAL A 261 9.29 -1.25 -6.95
C VAL A 261 8.73 -2.49 -6.24
N PHE A 262 9.51 -3.17 -5.42
CA PHE A 262 9.09 -4.37 -4.71
C PHE A 262 7.95 -4.11 -3.70
N TYR A 263 8.02 -3.00 -2.94
CA TYR A 263 7.03 -2.72 -1.89
C TYR A 263 5.83 -1.90 -2.37
N PHE A 264 6.03 -1.00 -3.33
CA PHE A 264 4.98 -0.04 -3.71
C PHE A 264 4.48 -0.23 -5.14
N HIS A 265 5.19 -0.98 -5.97
CA HIS A 265 4.88 -1.21 -7.39
C HIS A 265 4.64 0.11 -8.15
N ARG A 266 5.31 1.19 -7.70
CA ARG A 266 5.24 2.54 -8.26
C ARG A 266 6.61 3.17 -8.36
N LEU A 267 6.81 3.91 -9.44
CA LEU A 267 7.99 4.73 -9.67
C LEU A 267 7.55 6.18 -9.93
N SER A 268 7.92 7.08 -9.05
CA SER A 268 7.76 8.51 -9.26
C SER A 268 8.92 9.06 -10.08
N LEU A 269 8.68 9.44 -11.34
CA LEU A 269 9.69 10.09 -12.18
C LEU A 269 9.91 11.54 -11.77
N ILE A 270 8.91 12.18 -11.17
CA ILE A 270 9.02 13.56 -10.68
C ILE A 270 9.69 13.66 -9.30
N ALA A 271 10.01 12.54 -8.65
CA ALA A 271 10.51 12.55 -7.27
C ALA A 271 11.77 13.41 -7.09
N VAL A 272 12.71 13.39 -8.06
CA VAL A 272 13.90 14.24 -7.97
C VAL A 272 13.52 15.71 -8.04
N LEU A 273 12.63 16.09 -8.97
CA LEU A 273 12.15 17.47 -9.11
C LEU A 273 11.37 17.90 -7.85
N SER A 274 10.47 17.05 -7.36
CA SER A 274 9.68 17.31 -6.15
C SER A 274 10.59 17.50 -4.92
N ASN A 275 11.61 16.66 -4.75
CA ASN A 275 12.55 16.80 -3.64
C ASN A 275 13.33 18.10 -3.72
N VAL A 276 13.73 18.55 -4.91
CA VAL A 276 14.44 19.83 -5.10
C VAL A 276 13.56 21.03 -4.79
N LEU A 277 12.30 20.99 -5.22
CA LEU A 277 11.38 22.14 -5.11
C LEU A 277 10.62 22.18 -3.77
N LEU A 278 10.13 21.05 -3.31
CA LEU A 278 9.17 20.96 -2.20
C LEU A 278 9.81 20.63 -0.86
N LEU A 279 10.92 19.84 -0.86
CA LEU A 279 11.56 19.43 0.38
C LEU A 279 12.06 20.62 1.22
N PRO A 280 12.72 21.67 0.66
CA PRO A 280 13.16 22.82 1.46
C PRO A 280 11.99 23.55 2.16
N ALA A 281 10.84 23.67 1.49
CA ALA A 281 9.65 24.28 2.09
C ALA A 281 9.08 23.43 3.23
N LEU A 282 9.09 22.11 3.08
CA LEU A 282 8.62 21.18 4.11
C LEU A 282 9.57 21.16 5.32
N GLU A 283 10.89 21.21 5.09
CA GLU A 283 11.88 21.34 6.16
C GLU A 283 11.72 22.66 6.92
N LEU A 284 11.47 23.76 6.21
CA LEU A 284 11.16 25.05 6.84
C LEU A 284 9.86 25.00 7.66
N ALA A 285 8.83 24.30 7.16
CA ALA A 285 7.61 24.08 7.91
C ALA A 285 7.88 23.30 9.22
N ALA A 286 8.71 22.26 9.17
CA ALA A 286 9.09 21.53 10.38
C ALA A 286 9.91 22.37 11.37
N LEU A 287 10.83 23.21 10.85
CA LEU A 287 11.64 24.13 11.66
C LEU A 287 10.81 25.23 12.33
N THR A 288 9.75 25.72 11.70
CA THR A 288 8.84 26.72 12.30
C THR A 288 7.83 26.09 13.23
N PHE A 289 7.39 24.87 12.94
CA PHE A 289 6.41 24.15 13.75
C PHE A 289 6.94 23.83 15.17
N LEU A 290 8.20 23.42 15.31
CA LEU A 290 8.77 23.04 16.61
C LEU A 290 8.83 24.20 17.63
N PRO A 291 9.39 25.38 17.31
CA PRO A 291 9.30 26.57 18.19
C PRO A 291 7.86 26.98 18.51
N GLY A 292 6.97 26.93 17.52
CA GLY A 292 5.57 27.24 17.72
C GLY A 292 4.91 26.34 18.76
N LEU A 293 5.17 25.03 18.68
CA LEU A 293 4.65 24.06 19.63
C LEU A 293 5.24 24.25 21.04
N LEU A 294 6.53 24.58 21.14
CA LEU A 294 7.17 24.91 22.41
C LEU A 294 6.58 26.18 23.04
N CYS A 295 6.40 27.25 22.27
CA CYS A 295 5.74 28.47 22.75
C CYS A 295 4.34 28.18 23.28
N LEU A 296 3.51 27.44 22.54
CA LEU A 296 2.17 27.06 22.98
C LEU A 296 2.20 26.18 24.24
N SER A 297 3.16 25.28 24.37
CA SER A 297 3.31 24.45 25.58
C SER A 297 3.67 25.27 26.82
N CYS A 298 4.29 26.44 26.63
CA CYS A 298 4.57 27.44 27.69
C CYS A 298 3.42 28.45 27.88
N GLY A 299 2.31 28.31 27.16
CA GLY A 299 1.16 29.24 27.22
C GLY A 299 1.33 30.54 26.42
N TRP A 300 2.34 30.64 25.55
CA TRP A 300 2.60 31.83 24.76
C TRP A 300 1.78 31.84 23.46
N ALA A 301 0.90 32.83 23.30
CA ALA A 301 0.04 32.97 22.12
C ALA A 301 0.82 33.15 20.80
N THR A 302 2.04 33.68 20.85
CA THR A 302 2.94 33.81 19.69
C THR A 302 3.20 32.50 18.99
N GLY A 303 3.10 31.38 19.70
CA GLY A 303 3.19 30.04 19.11
C GLY A 303 2.22 29.79 17.99
N GLN A 304 1.02 30.42 18.02
CA GLN A 304 0.02 30.29 16.95
C GLN A 304 0.50 30.87 15.62
N CYS A 305 1.28 31.96 15.64
CA CYS A 305 1.83 32.56 14.42
C CYS A 305 2.79 31.57 13.72
N PHE A 306 3.64 30.90 14.49
CA PHE A 306 4.56 29.89 13.97
C PHE A 306 3.82 28.66 13.41
N LEU A 307 2.76 28.20 14.08
CA LEU A 307 1.95 27.10 13.58
C LEU A 307 1.23 27.48 12.27
N SER A 308 0.65 28.66 12.21
CA SER A 308 -0.03 29.15 10.99
C SER A 308 0.96 29.27 9.80
N MET A 309 2.18 29.73 10.05
CA MET A 309 3.23 29.78 9.03
C MET A 309 3.58 28.36 8.53
N ALA A 310 3.77 27.40 9.46
CA ALA A 310 4.04 26.01 9.11
C ALA A 310 2.91 25.37 8.30
N GLU A 311 1.63 25.62 8.68
CA GLU A 311 0.46 25.15 7.93
C GLU A 311 0.43 25.72 6.50
N THR A 312 0.67 27.02 6.34
CA THR A 312 0.69 27.67 5.01
C THR A 312 1.75 27.04 4.10
N LEU A 313 2.94 26.77 4.66
CA LEU A 313 4.01 26.09 3.90
C LEU A 313 3.59 24.68 3.47
N VAL A 314 2.99 23.89 4.36
CA VAL A 314 2.52 22.53 4.02
C VAL A 314 1.41 22.57 2.98
N GLN A 315 0.46 23.52 3.09
CA GLN A 315 -0.57 23.70 2.07
C GLN A 315 0.04 24.03 0.71
N GLY A 316 1.05 24.91 0.68
CA GLY A 316 1.81 25.22 -0.54
C GLY A 316 2.50 24.01 -1.14
N VAL A 317 3.10 23.16 -0.29
CA VAL A 317 3.73 21.89 -0.71
C VAL A 317 2.69 20.94 -1.33
N ILE A 318 1.53 20.76 -0.69
CA ILE A 318 0.46 19.91 -1.21
C ILE A 318 -0.09 20.45 -2.53
N ALA A 319 -0.37 21.74 -2.61
CA ALA A 319 -0.88 22.38 -3.84
C ALA A 319 0.11 22.24 -5.00
N SER A 320 1.40 22.50 -4.74
CA SER A 320 2.47 22.33 -5.73
C SER A 320 2.68 20.86 -6.10
N GLY A 321 2.56 19.95 -5.15
CA GLY A 321 2.63 18.50 -5.38
C GLY A 321 1.50 18.03 -6.30
N LYS A 322 0.26 18.46 -6.06
CA LYS A 322 -0.90 18.21 -6.93
C LYS A 322 -0.70 18.73 -8.35
N LEU A 323 -0.01 19.88 -8.50
CA LEU A 323 0.34 20.42 -9.82
C LEU A 323 1.39 19.55 -10.53
N LEU A 324 2.43 19.12 -9.82
CA LEU A 324 3.48 18.27 -10.38
C LEU A 324 2.94 16.89 -10.81
N GLU A 325 1.96 16.33 -10.11
CA GLU A 325 1.30 15.08 -10.49
C GLU A 325 0.57 15.14 -11.83
N GLN A 326 0.21 16.34 -12.30
CA GLN A 326 -0.44 16.53 -13.60
C GLN A 326 0.53 16.40 -14.77
N LEU A 327 1.84 16.38 -14.52
CA LEU A 327 2.83 16.16 -15.57
C LEU A 327 2.67 14.76 -16.19
N PRO A 328 2.82 14.62 -17.50
CA PRO A 328 2.76 13.33 -18.15
C PRO A 328 3.86 12.41 -17.59
N PHE A 329 3.48 11.17 -17.31
CA PHE A 329 4.40 10.16 -16.73
C PHE A 329 4.95 10.50 -15.34
N ALA A 330 4.33 11.40 -14.59
CA ALA A 330 4.76 11.77 -13.23
C ALA A 330 4.96 10.52 -12.35
N VAL A 331 4.04 9.58 -12.45
CA VAL A 331 4.07 8.29 -11.73
C VAL A 331 3.86 7.15 -12.73
N LEU A 332 4.69 6.14 -12.63
CA LEU A 332 4.57 4.89 -13.41
C LEU A 332 4.23 3.74 -12.48
N ASP A 333 3.19 2.99 -12.81
CA ASP A 333 2.93 1.70 -12.19
C ASP A 333 3.86 0.65 -12.81
N VAL A 334 4.57 -0.08 -11.98
CA VAL A 334 5.60 -1.04 -12.39
C VAL A 334 5.31 -2.38 -11.75
N ALA A 335 5.21 -3.43 -12.59
CA ALA A 335 5.08 -4.79 -12.09
C ALA A 335 6.27 -5.18 -11.20
N ASP A 336 6.06 -6.16 -10.34
CA ASP A 336 7.13 -6.69 -9.49
C ASP A 336 8.34 -7.15 -10.34
N TRP A 337 9.52 -6.71 -9.92
CA TRP A 337 10.77 -7.08 -10.60
C TRP A 337 11.29 -8.44 -10.17
N GLY A 338 10.94 -8.86 -8.97
CA GLY A 338 11.56 -10.02 -8.33
C GLY A 338 13.06 -9.80 -8.03
N ILE A 339 13.62 -10.73 -7.29
CA ILE A 339 15.03 -10.68 -6.86
C ILE A 339 16.02 -10.67 -8.03
N PRO A 340 15.87 -11.52 -9.09
CA PRO A 340 16.88 -11.58 -10.16
C PRO A 340 17.05 -10.25 -10.90
N ARG A 341 15.95 -9.59 -11.27
CA ARG A 341 15.98 -8.29 -11.96
C ARG A 341 16.59 -7.20 -11.07
N SER A 342 16.25 -7.20 -9.78
CA SER A 342 16.80 -6.27 -8.79
C SER A 342 18.31 -6.40 -8.64
N LEU A 343 18.82 -7.64 -8.58
CA LEU A 343 20.26 -7.90 -8.51
C LEU A 343 20.99 -7.48 -9.80
N CYS A 344 20.41 -7.77 -10.97
CA CYS A 344 20.95 -7.32 -12.26
C CYS A 344 21.01 -5.79 -12.34
N TYR A 345 19.97 -5.11 -11.87
CA TYR A 345 19.93 -3.65 -11.81
C TYR A 345 21.05 -3.07 -10.94
N TRP A 346 21.22 -3.55 -9.70
CA TRP A 346 22.29 -3.08 -8.83
C TRP A 346 23.68 -3.44 -9.36
N GLY A 347 23.83 -4.63 -9.95
CA GLY A 347 25.07 -5.02 -10.61
C GLY A 347 25.42 -4.10 -11.78
N PHE A 348 24.43 -3.74 -12.61
CA PHE A 348 24.60 -2.75 -13.68
C PHE A 348 24.98 -1.36 -13.14
N LEU A 349 24.22 -0.88 -12.13
CA LEU A 349 24.46 0.43 -11.52
C LEU A 349 25.86 0.50 -10.89
N ALA A 350 26.28 -0.54 -10.18
CA ALA A 350 27.61 -0.61 -9.58
C ALA A 350 28.74 -0.58 -10.65
N GLY A 351 28.57 -1.31 -11.74
CA GLY A 351 29.50 -1.28 -12.86
C GLY A 351 29.50 0.06 -13.61
N PHE A 352 28.32 0.65 -13.80
CA PHE A 352 28.18 1.94 -14.48
C PHE A 352 28.83 3.08 -13.70
N LEU A 353 28.62 3.13 -12.40
CA LEU A 353 29.20 4.14 -11.51
C LEU A 353 30.63 3.78 -11.06
N ASP A 354 31.16 2.63 -11.46
CA ASP A 354 32.46 2.10 -11.02
C ASP A 354 32.60 2.10 -9.49
N VAL A 355 31.52 1.70 -8.80
CA VAL A 355 31.43 1.64 -7.36
C VAL A 355 31.34 0.19 -6.91
N GLY A 356 32.31 -0.27 -6.18
CA GLY A 356 32.29 -1.60 -5.58
C GLY A 356 33.50 -1.81 -4.69
N PRO A 357 33.32 -2.36 -3.49
CA PRO A 357 34.43 -2.71 -2.61
C PRO A 357 35.25 -3.89 -3.16
N PHE A 358 34.64 -4.73 -4.00
CA PHE A 358 35.24 -5.96 -4.53
C PHE A 358 35.41 -5.99 -6.05
N LEU A 359 34.86 -5.03 -6.79
CA LEU A 359 34.72 -5.06 -8.24
C LEU A 359 35.24 -3.75 -8.86
N ARG A 360 36.54 -3.46 -8.72
CA ARG A 360 37.18 -2.47 -9.57
C ARG A 360 37.46 -3.12 -10.93
N PHE A 361 36.44 -3.16 -11.77
CA PHE A 361 36.63 -3.60 -13.14
C PHE A 361 37.34 -2.48 -13.93
N THR A 362 38.55 -2.75 -14.39
CA THR A 362 39.27 -1.86 -15.26
C THR A 362 39.15 -2.27 -16.74
N GLY A 363 39.03 -1.29 -17.63
CA GLY A 363 39.11 -1.51 -19.07
C GLY A 363 38.02 -2.42 -19.65
N LYS A 364 38.40 -3.47 -20.37
CA LYS A 364 37.50 -4.39 -21.10
C LYS A 364 36.54 -5.14 -20.16
N TRP A 365 36.97 -5.52 -18.96
CA TRP A 365 36.17 -6.25 -17.99
C TRP A 365 34.93 -5.47 -17.50
N ARG A 366 35.07 -4.14 -17.34
CA ARG A 366 33.91 -3.27 -17.02
C ARG A 366 32.88 -3.29 -18.13
N SER A 367 33.33 -3.20 -19.38
CA SER A 367 32.42 -3.26 -20.54
C SER A 367 31.71 -4.62 -20.64
N TYR A 368 32.41 -5.74 -20.40
CA TYR A 368 31.76 -7.06 -20.35
C TYR A 368 30.74 -7.18 -19.23
N TRP A 369 31.07 -6.71 -18.03
CA TRP A 369 30.16 -6.69 -16.89
C TRP A 369 28.89 -5.90 -17.17
N LEU A 370 29.00 -4.70 -17.70
CA LEU A 370 27.86 -3.87 -18.06
C LEU A 370 26.97 -4.52 -19.13
N ARG A 371 27.59 -5.10 -20.15
CA ARG A 371 26.83 -5.82 -21.19
C ARG A 371 26.16 -7.07 -20.63
N LEU A 372 26.83 -7.82 -19.79
CA LEU A 372 26.27 -9.02 -19.17
C LEU A 372 25.08 -8.69 -18.27
N THR A 373 25.23 -7.74 -17.35
CA THR A 373 24.15 -7.35 -16.44
C THR A 373 22.97 -6.72 -17.17
N ALA A 374 23.21 -5.92 -18.20
CA ALA A 374 22.16 -5.37 -19.06
C ALA A 374 21.45 -6.49 -19.86
N ALA A 375 22.22 -7.42 -20.45
CA ALA A 375 21.65 -8.53 -21.21
C ALA A 375 20.81 -9.45 -20.31
N LEU A 376 21.28 -9.76 -19.11
CA LEU A 376 20.51 -10.54 -18.13
C LEU A 376 19.24 -9.81 -17.69
N PHE A 377 19.33 -8.50 -17.43
CA PHE A 377 18.16 -7.69 -17.09
C PHE A 377 17.11 -7.73 -18.20
N LEU A 378 17.54 -7.52 -19.46
CA LEU A 378 16.66 -7.60 -20.62
C LEU A 378 16.10 -9.01 -20.82
N LEU A 379 16.92 -10.04 -20.64
CA LEU A 379 16.48 -11.45 -20.73
C LEU A 379 15.39 -11.77 -19.71
N PHE A 380 15.59 -11.41 -18.44
CA PHE A 380 14.56 -11.60 -17.41
C PHE A 380 13.29 -10.79 -17.65
N TRP A 381 13.36 -9.69 -18.43
CA TRP A 381 12.20 -8.92 -18.86
C TRP A 381 11.49 -9.55 -20.06
N ALA A 382 12.24 -9.99 -21.06
CA ALA A 382 11.71 -10.53 -22.32
C ALA A 382 11.21 -11.97 -22.17
N PHE A 383 11.89 -12.79 -21.36
CA PHE A 383 11.57 -14.21 -21.22
C PHE A 383 10.10 -14.50 -20.89
N PRO A 384 9.45 -13.82 -19.91
CA PRO A 384 8.03 -14.04 -19.62
C PRO A 384 7.10 -13.65 -20.76
N LEU A 385 7.54 -12.76 -21.68
CA LEU A 385 6.74 -12.33 -22.83
C LEU A 385 6.73 -13.38 -23.95
N LEU A 386 7.76 -14.25 -23.98
CA LEU A 386 7.90 -15.33 -24.96
C LEU A 386 7.09 -16.58 -24.59
N LEU A 387 6.68 -16.69 -23.31
CA LEU A 387 5.88 -17.83 -22.85
C LEU A 387 4.41 -17.65 -23.20
N PRO A 388 3.73 -18.72 -23.67
CA PRO A 388 2.30 -18.68 -23.87
C PRO A 388 1.59 -18.38 -22.56
N ARG A 389 0.63 -17.48 -22.61
CA ARG A 389 -0.14 -17.09 -21.43
C ARG A 389 -1.39 -17.95 -21.34
N PRO A 390 -1.52 -18.77 -20.28
CA PRO A 390 -2.78 -19.50 -20.07
C PRO A 390 -3.89 -18.53 -19.63
N LEU A 391 -5.13 -18.96 -19.78
CA LEU A 391 -6.25 -18.34 -19.11
C LEU A 391 -6.00 -18.42 -17.60
N THR A 392 -5.94 -17.29 -16.92
CA THR A 392 -5.59 -17.24 -15.50
C THR A 392 -6.64 -16.44 -14.72
N VAL A 393 -7.09 -17.00 -13.61
CA VAL A 393 -8.00 -16.31 -12.70
C VAL A 393 -7.31 -16.12 -11.35
N TYR A 394 -7.36 -14.90 -10.83
CA TYR A 394 -6.87 -14.55 -9.50
C TYR A 394 -8.07 -14.23 -8.61
N PHE A 395 -8.36 -15.07 -7.63
CA PHE A 395 -9.34 -14.80 -6.59
C PHE A 395 -8.62 -14.12 -5.43
N MET A 396 -8.97 -12.88 -5.17
CA MET A 396 -8.27 -12.05 -4.19
C MET A 396 -8.84 -12.26 -2.79
N ASP A 397 -7.98 -12.29 -1.77
CA ASP A 397 -8.42 -12.27 -0.38
C ASP A 397 -8.81 -10.83 0.01
N VAL A 398 -10.08 -10.52 -0.12
CA VAL A 398 -10.67 -9.23 0.27
C VAL A 398 -11.37 -9.29 1.63
N GLY A 399 -11.19 -10.41 2.36
CA GLY A 399 -11.95 -10.70 3.57
C GLY A 399 -13.34 -11.22 3.22
N GLN A 400 -14.37 -10.69 3.88
CA GLN A 400 -15.75 -11.02 3.50
C GLN A 400 -16.11 -10.19 2.27
N GLY A 401 -16.33 -10.86 1.14
CA GLY A 401 -16.63 -10.25 -0.14
C GLY A 401 -15.95 -10.96 -1.32
N ASP A 402 -16.20 -10.48 -2.53
CA ASP A 402 -15.73 -11.05 -3.78
C ASP A 402 -14.85 -10.09 -4.56
N ALA A 403 -13.77 -10.61 -5.11
CA ALA A 403 -12.98 -9.95 -6.15
C ALA A 403 -12.19 -10.98 -6.95
N ALA A 404 -12.42 -11.04 -8.25
CA ALA A 404 -11.75 -11.97 -9.15
C ALA A 404 -11.23 -11.24 -10.40
N LEU A 405 -9.92 -11.36 -10.68
CA LEU A 405 -9.31 -10.86 -11.91
C LEU A 405 -9.10 -12.01 -12.88
N VAL A 406 -9.71 -11.93 -14.04
CA VAL A 406 -9.45 -12.84 -15.17
C VAL A 406 -8.46 -12.19 -16.11
N ARG A 407 -7.36 -12.87 -16.40
CA ARG A 407 -6.40 -12.52 -17.43
C ARG A 407 -6.51 -13.51 -18.58
N THR A 408 -6.91 -13.03 -19.75
CA THR A 408 -7.08 -13.86 -20.94
C THR A 408 -5.73 -14.14 -21.61
N PRO A 409 -5.62 -15.20 -22.46
CA PRO A 409 -4.43 -15.46 -23.26
C PRO A 409 -4.01 -14.27 -24.12
N ALA A 410 -4.96 -13.53 -24.68
CA ALA A 410 -4.72 -12.30 -25.44
C ALA A 410 -4.29 -11.09 -24.56
N GLY A 411 -4.12 -11.29 -23.26
CA GLY A 411 -3.67 -10.25 -22.33
C GLY A 411 -4.74 -9.23 -21.95
N LYS A 412 -6.04 -9.57 -22.09
CA LYS A 412 -7.15 -8.76 -21.58
C LYS A 412 -7.34 -8.98 -20.10
N HIS A 413 -7.77 -7.94 -19.38
CA HIS A 413 -8.02 -7.96 -17.95
C HIS A 413 -9.49 -7.67 -17.66
N ILE A 414 -10.17 -8.63 -17.03
CA ILE A 414 -11.57 -8.53 -16.63
C ILE A 414 -11.60 -8.65 -15.11
N LEU A 415 -12.00 -7.60 -14.41
CA LEU A 415 -12.20 -7.62 -12.96
C LEU A 415 -13.68 -7.83 -12.68
N ILE A 416 -14.00 -8.88 -11.94
CA ILE A 416 -15.36 -9.22 -11.50
C ILE A 416 -15.42 -9.00 -10.00
N ASP A 417 -16.26 -8.07 -9.57
CA ASP A 417 -16.41 -7.56 -8.22
C ASP A 417 -15.12 -6.97 -7.63
N THR A 418 -15.26 -6.24 -6.52
CA THR A 418 -14.18 -5.42 -5.96
C THR A 418 -14.08 -5.49 -4.45
N GLY A 419 -14.82 -6.39 -3.80
CA GLY A 419 -14.83 -6.48 -2.36
C GLY A 419 -15.27 -5.20 -1.66
N GLY A 420 -15.31 -5.25 -0.34
CA GLY A 420 -15.57 -4.09 0.52
C GLY A 420 -15.35 -4.49 1.98
N LEU A 421 -14.65 -3.66 2.74
CA LEU A 421 -14.53 -3.81 4.19
C LEU A 421 -15.43 -2.78 4.87
N ARG A 422 -16.14 -3.21 5.90
CA ARG A 422 -17.02 -2.30 6.65
C ARG A 422 -16.27 -1.13 7.26
N GLU A 423 -16.86 0.06 7.05
CA GLU A 423 -16.75 1.31 7.81
C GLU A 423 -15.40 2.02 7.92
N THR A 424 -14.24 1.37 7.83
CA THR A 424 -12.96 2.03 8.12
C THR A 424 -11.84 1.84 7.09
N ALA A 425 -12.00 0.95 6.11
CA ALA A 425 -10.91 0.62 5.19
C ALA A 425 -11.40 0.38 3.76
N ASP A 426 -10.87 1.13 2.82
CA ASP A 426 -11.13 0.98 1.38
C ASP A 426 -10.31 -0.20 0.82
N ILE A 427 -10.99 -1.30 0.47
CA ILE A 427 -10.36 -2.50 -0.13
C ILE A 427 -9.75 -2.21 -1.49
N GLY A 428 -10.38 -1.35 -2.27
CA GLY A 428 -9.82 -0.90 -3.54
C GLY A 428 -8.40 -0.37 -3.37
N ARG A 429 -8.18 0.40 -2.30
CA ARG A 429 -6.91 1.00 -1.95
C ARG A 429 -5.92 0.03 -1.31
N LEU A 430 -6.37 -0.74 -0.31
CA LEU A 430 -5.48 -1.56 0.51
C LEU A 430 -5.08 -2.86 -0.17
N VAL A 431 -5.93 -3.40 -1.03
CA VAL A 431 -5.76 -4.71 -1.64
C VAL A 431 -5.75 -4.65 -3.16
N LEU A 432 -6.84 -4.18 -3.78
CA LEU A 432 -7.01 -4.34 -5.22
C LEU A 432 -5.98 -3.57 -6.02
N ALA A 433 -5.83 -2.27 -5.78
CA ALA A 433 -4.89 -1.47 -6.55
C ALA A 433 -3.43 -1.91 -6.37
N PRO A 434 -2.93 -2.20 -5.15
CA PRO A 434 -1.60 -2.79 -4.97
C PRO A 434 -1.43 -4.13 -5.67
N TYR A 435 -2.41 -5.04 -5.56
CA TYR A 435 -2.32 -6.35 -6.17
C TYR A 435 -2.37 -6.27 -7.71
N LEU A 436 -3.23 -5.44 -8.27
CA LEU A 436 -3.29 -5.20 -9.71
C LEU A 436 -1.96 -4.63 -10.25
N ARG A 437 -1.33 -3.70 -9.52
CA ARG A 437 0.00 -3.18 -9.86
C ARG A 437 1.08 -4.26 -9.77
N TYR A 438 1.07 -5.07 -8.70
CA TYR A 438 1.96 -6.23 -8.57
C TYR A 438 1.90 -7.13 -9.79
N LEU A 439 0.69 -7.41 -10.29
CA LEU A 439 0.48 -8.19 -11.51
C LEU A 439 0.84 -7.44 -12.81
N GLY A 440 1.17 -6.16 -12.73
CA GLY A 440 1.46 -5.30 -13.89
C GLY A 440 0.21 -4.88 -14.68
N VAL A 441 -0.94 -4.89 -14.04
CA VAL A 441 -2.20 -4.44 -14.67
C VAL A 441 -2.27 -2.93 -14.61
N THR A 442 -2.12 -2.29 -15.76
CA THR A 442 -2.20 -0.82 -15.91
C THR A 442 -3.55 -0.36 -16.47
N LYS A 443 -4.35 -1.31 -16.95
CA LYS A 443 -5.65 -1.08 -17.56
C LYS A 443 -6.57 -2.26 -17.32
N LEU A 444 -7.84 -1.99 -17.04
CA LEU A 444 -8.91 -2.96 -17.07
C LEU A 444 -9.70 -2.82 -18.39
N ASP A 445 -9.83 -3.92 -19.13
CA ASP A 445 -10.69 -3.94 -20.32
C ASP A 445 -12.17 -4.00 -19.92
N VAL A 446 -12.46 -4.68 -18.78
CA VAL A 446 -13.81 -4.72 -18.19
C VAL A 446 -13.71 -4.69 -16.68
N LEU A 447 -14.55 -3.91 -16.04
CA LEU A 447 -14.96 -4.01 -14.65
C LEU A 447 -16.43 -4.46 -14.63
N CYS A 448 -16.71 -5.61 -14.05
CA CYS A 448 -18.07 -6.14 -13.94
C CYS A 448 -18.44 -6.20 -12.45
N LEU A 449 -19.58 -5.65 -12.06
CA LEU A 449 -20.13 -5.76 -10.72
C LEU A 449 -21.36 -6.67 -10.76
N SER A 450 -21.31 -7.76 -9.99
CA SER A 450 -22.41 -8.74 -9.93
C SER A 450 -23.67 -8.12 -9.37
N HIS A 451 -23.55 -7.35 -8.29
CA HIS A 451 -24.62 -6.58 -7.65
C HIS A 451 -24.06 -5.39 -6.88
N GLY A 452 -24.91 -4.65 -6.16
CA GLY A 452 -24.55 -3.35 -5.59
C GLY A 452 -24.11 -3.38 -4.12
N ASP A 453 -24.02 -4.53 -3.49
CA ASP A 453 -23.64 -4.61 -2.07
C ASP A 453 -22.19 -4.24 -1.86
N HIS A 454 -21.92 -3.68 -0.67
CA HIS A 454 -20.61 -3.10 -0.37
C HIS A 454 -19.47 -4.12 -0.49
N ASP A 455 -19.68 -5.37 -0.12
CA ASP A 455 -18.69 -6.44 -0.21
C ASP A 455 -18.42 -6.95 -1.64
N HIS A 456 -19.11 -6.37 -2.64
CA HIS A 456 -18.88 -6.58 -4.08
C HIS A 456 -18.49 -5.30 -4.81
N ALA A 457 -19.10 -4.15 -4.48
CA ALA A 457 -18.91 -2.89 -5.18
C ALA A 457 -18.01 -1.86 -4.44
N GLY A 458 -17.67 -2.10 -3.17
CA GLY A 458 -17.04 -1.12 -2.30
C GLY A 458 -15.69 -0.58 -2.79
N GLY A 459 -14.87 -1.42 -3.42
CA GLY A 459 -13.56 -1.02 -3.96
C GLY A 459 -13.60 -0.40 -5.36
N ALA A 460 -14.75 -0.43 -6.07
CA ALA A 460 -14.85 -0.09 -7.48
C ALA A 460 -14.43 1.36 -7.80
N SER A 461 -14.88 2.31 -6.99
CA SER A 461 -14.56 3.73 -7.18
C SER A 461 -13.06 3.99 -7.07
N TYR A 462 -12.37 3.37 -6.11
CA TYR A 462 -10.93 3.54 -5.95
C TYR A 462 -10.17 2.91 -7.14
N VAL A 463 -10.53 1.69 -7.52
CA VAL A 463 -9.91 1.00 -8.66
C VAL A 463 -10.10 1.83 -9.95
N ALA A 464 -11.31 2.33 -10.20
CA ALA A 464 -11.58 3.18 -11.36
C ALA A 464 -10.85 4.53 -11.29
N ARG A 465 -10.56 5.06 -10.10
CA ARG A 465 -9.73 6.27 -9.92
C ARG A 465 -8.27 6.02 -10.29
N GLU A 466 -7.72 4.88 -9.90
CA GLU A 466 -6.31 4.55 -10.09
C GLU A 466 -6.00 4.01 -11.49
N LEU A 467 -6.88 3.16 -12.04
CA LEU A 467 -6.68 2.49 -13.30
C LEU A 467 -7.65 3.01 -14.37
N PHE A 468 -7.23 2.94 -15.63
CA PHE A 468 -8.15 3.15 -16.74
C PHE A 468 -9.04 1.92 -16.93
N VAL A 469 -10.36 2.12 -16.91
CA VAL A 469 -11.37 1.10 -17.18
C VAL A 469 -12.00 1.39 -18.53
N ASP A 470 -11.93 0.45 -19.48
CA ASP A 470 -12.51 0.64 -20.83
C ASP A 470 -14.03 0.47 -20.81
N LYS A 471 -14.52 -0.58 -20.12
CA LYS A 471 -15.95 -0.88 -20.02
C LYS A 471 -16.33 -1.20 -18.56
N VAL A 472 -17.49 -0.73 -18.14
CA VAL A 472 -18.12 -1.13 -16.88
C VAL A 472 -19.41 -1.86 -17.19
N PHE A 473 -19.56 -3.08 -16.66
CA PHE A 473 -20.75 -3.89 -16.78
C PHE A 473 -21.49 -3.96 -15.45
N LEU A 474 -22.77 -3.66 -15.46
CA LEU A 474 -23.65 -3.59 -14.30
C LEU A 474 -24.95 -4.37 -14.57
N GLY A 475 -25.56 -4.95 -13.57
CA GLY A 475 -26.97 -5.35 -13.62
C GLY A 475 -27.91 -4.15 -13.44
N ASN A 476 -29.13 -4.20 -13.91
CA ASN A 476 -30.08 -3.07 -13.82
C ASN A 476 -30.35 -2.62 -12.38
N CYS A 477 -30.39 -3.55 -11.42
CA CYS A 477 -30.64 -3.23 -10.01
C CYS A 477 -29.41 -2.68 -9.26
N THR A 478 -28.21 -2.84 -9.82
CA THR A 478 -26.95 -2.40 -9.20
C THR A 478 -26.85 -0.88 -9.08
N ALA A 479 -27.49 -0.12 -9.97
CA ALA A 479 -27.41 1.32 -10.02
C ALA A 479 -27.99 2.04 -8.78
N ALA A 480 -28.83 1.36 -7.98
CA ALA A 480 -29.39 1.91 -6.74
C ALA A 480 -28.39 1.96 -5.57
N SER A 481 -27.30 1.22 -5.65
CA SER A 481 -26.27 1.18 -4.59
C SER A 481 -25.49 2.48 -4.48
N GLY A 482 -25.23 2.93 -3.24
CA GLY A 482 -24.42 4.11 -2.97
C GLY A 482 -22.98 4.00 -3.47
N ASP A 483 -22.38 2.81 -3.46
CA ASP A 483 -21.01 2.60 -3.95
C ASP A 483 -20.96 2.61 -5.48
N VAL A 484 -21.97 2.06 -6.15
CA VAL A 484 -22.10 2.15 -7.60
C VAL A 484 -22.37 3.59 -8.05
N GLN A 485 -23.19 4.35 -7.32
CA GLN A 485 -23.41 5.78 -7.59
C GLN A 485 -22.11 6.59 -7.47
N LYS A 486 -21.27 6.31 -6.46
CA LYS A 486 -19.93 6.93 -6.36
C LYS A 486 -19.07 6.63 -7.57
N LEU A 487 -19.08 5.39 -8.06
CA LEU A 487 -18.38 4.98 -9.27
C LEU A 487 -18.89 5.75 -10.49
N LEU A 488 -20.21 5.78 -10.72
CA LEU A 488 -20.83 6.47 -11.86
C LEU A 488 -20.54 7.97 -11.84
N ASN A 489 -20.65 8.61 -10.68
CA ASN A 489 -20.29 10.02 -10.50
C ASN A 489 -18.81 10.28 -10.80
N LEU A 490 -17.92 9.42 -10.33
CA LEU A 490 -16.49 9.52 -10.66
C LEU A 490 -16.24 9.42 -12.17
N LEU A 491 -16.90 8.50 -12.86
CA LEU A 491 -16.75 8.32 -14.29
C LEU A 491 -17.33 9.53 -15.07
N ALA A 492 -18.45 10.10 -14.64
CA ALA A 492 -19.05 11.28 -15.23
C ALA A 492 -18.16 12.53 -15.06
N THR A 493 -17.64 12.78 -13.84
CA THR A 493 -16.75 13.93 -13.56
C THR A 493 -15.42 13.86 -14.30
N ARG A 494 -14.92 12.66 -14.62
CA ARG A 494 -13.74 12.49 -15.47
C ARG A 494 -13.95 12.96 -16.92
N VAL A 495 -15.18 12.99 -17.40
CA VAL A 495 -15.54 13.53 -18.71
C VAL A 495 -15.45 15.05 -18.70
N GLU A 496 -15.88 15.71 -17.61
CA GLU A 496 -15.95 17.15 -17.48
C GLU A 496 -14.58 17.81 -17.21
N ASN A 497 -13.75 17.17 -16.39
CA ASN A 497 -12.40 17.66 -16.04
C ASN A 497 -11.37 17.34 -17.14
N ARG A 498 -11.52 17.92 -18.32
CA ARG A 498 -10.49 17.95 -19.36
C ARG A 498 -9.40 18.95 -18.93
N HIS A 499 -8.42 18.51 -18.17
CA HIS A 499 -7.27 19.35 -17.85
C HIS A 499 -6.52 19.75 -19.13
N PHE A 500 -6.29 21.06 -19.26
CA PHE A 500 -5.64 21.70 -20.41
C PHE A 500 -4.32 21.06 -20.84
N LEU A 501 -3.49 20.63 -19.88
CA LEU A 501 -2.18 20.02 -20.17
C LEU A 501 -2.25 18.56 -20.65
N THR A 502 -3.24 17.76 -20.24
CA THR A 502 -3.40 16.37 -20.67
C THR A 502 -4.12 16.25 -22.02
N GLY A 503 -4.89 17.25 -22.41
CA GLY A 503 -5.54 17.33 -23.73
C GLY A 503 -4.54 17.45 -24.88
N LEU A 504 -3.33 17.95 -24.64
CA LEU A 504 -2.29 18.10 -25.65
C LEU A 504 -1.63 16.77 -26.09
N PHE A 505 -1.67 15.72 -25.22
CA PHE A 505 -0.87 14.51 -25.41
C PHE A 505 -1.64 13.17 -25.48
N ARG A 506 -2.94 13.13 -25.18
CA ARG A 506 -3.71 11.88 -25.28
C ARG A 506 -5.22 12.13 -25.50
N LYS A 507 -5.78 11.63 -26.59
CA LYS A 507 -7.22 11.36 -26.72
C LYS A 507 -7.57 10.26 -25.71
N ARG A 508 -8.01 10.61 -24.48
CA ARG A 508 -8.50 9.62 -23.53
C ARG A 508 -9.79 9.03 -24.02
N LYS A 509 -9.80 7.72 -24.21
CA LYS A 509 -10.99 6.94 -24.49
C LYS A 509 -11.92 7.01 -23.28
N LEU A 510 -13.20 7.31 -23.48
CA LEU A 510 -14.19 7.34 -22.41
C LEU A 510 -14.52 5.93 -21.95
N THR A 511 -14.73 5.76 -20.66
CA THR A 511 -15.25 4.51 -20.09
C THR A 511 -16.70 4.33 -20.55
N LYS A 512 -17.02 3.14 -21.12
CA LYS A 512 -18.36 2.79 -21.54
C LYS A 512 -19.07 2.03 -20.43
N VAL A 513 -20.19 2.54 -19.95
CA VAL A 513 -21.04 1.84 -19.00
C VAL A 513 -22.13 1.10 -19.78
N ALA A 514 -22.32 -0.19 -19.51
CA ALA A 514 -23.35 -1.01 -20.12
C ALA A 514 -24.09 -1.80 -19.04
N TYR A 515 -25.39 -1.74 -19.09
CA TYR A 515 -26.26 -2.56 -18.27
C TYR A 515 -26.53 -3.89 -18.98
N LEU A 516 -26.24 -4.99 -18.30
CA LEU A 516 -26.38 -6.33 -18.83
C LEU A 516 -27.76 -6.88 -18.50
N GLN A 517 -28.33 -7.59 -19.48
CA GLN A 517 -29.61 -8.28 -19.35
C GLN A 517 -29.43 -9.79 -19.50
N LYS A 518 -30.38 -10.54 -18.98
CA LYS A 518 -30.45 -12.00 -19.13
C LYS A 518 -30.41 -12.40 -20.61
N GLY A 519 -29.47 -13.26 -20.98
CA GLY A 519 -29.25 -13.71 -22.34
C GLY A 519 -28.22 -12.87 -23.14
N ASP A 520 -27.76 -11.75 -22.60
CA ASP A 520 -26.70 -10.96 -23.24
C ASP A 520 -25.41 -11.78 -23.42
N VAL A 521 -24.73 -11.55 -24.54
CA VAL A 521 -23.38 -12.06 -24.80
C VAL A 521 -22.48 -10.90 -25.18
N ARG A 522 -21.33 -10.81 -24.55
CA ARG A 522 -20.34 -9.75 -24.80
C ARG A 522 -18.98 -10.36 -25.12
N GLU A 523 -18.40 -9.95 -26.24
CA GLU A 523 -17.04 -10.35 -26.62
C GLU A 523 -15.98 -9.43 -26.02
N ILE A 524 -14.91 -10.03 -25.51
CA ILE A 524 -13.77 -9.34 -24.88
C ILE A 524 -12.49 -10.00 -25.37
N GLY A 525 -11.98 -9.51 -26.49
CA GLY A 525 -10.83 -10.12 -27.16
C GLY A 525 -11.14 -11.53 -27.65
N ASP A 526 -10.42 -12.50 -27.13
CA ASP A 526 -10.54 -13.94 -27.42
C ASP A 526 -11.55 -14.68 -26.53
N CYS A 527 -12.23 -13.96 -25.65
CA CYS A 527 -13.19 -14.53 -24.70
C CYS A 527 -14.58 -13.92 -24.89
N ARG A 528 -15.60 -14.64 -24.44
CA ARG A 528 -16.98 -14.16 -24.39
C ARG A 528 -17.57 -14.34 -23.00
N ILE A 529 -18.33 -13.36 -22.54
CA ILE A 529 -19.14 -13.43 -21.32
C ILE A 529 -20.59 -13.58 -21.73
N ALA A 530 -21.26 -14.63 -21.24
CA ALA A 530 -22.69 -14.84 -21.36
C ALA A 530 -23.38 -14.58 -20.03
N VAL A 531 -24.51 -13.90 -20.04
CA VAL A 531 -25.30 -13.54 -18.87
C VAL A 531 -26.43 -14.57 -18.72
N ALA A 532 -26.33 -15.44 -17.72
CA ALA A 532 -27.34 -16.46 -17.46
C ALA A 532 -28.50 -15.93 -16.60
N SER A 533 -28.20 -15.04 -15.64
CA SER A 533 -29.20 -14.32 -14.84
C SER A 533 -28.79 -12.85 -14.68
N ALA A 534 -29.77 -11.97 -14.79
CA ALA A 534 -29.69 -10.56 -14.45
C ALA A 534 -31.09 -10.15 -13.98
N ALA A 535 -31.21 -9.57 -12.81
CA ALA A 535 -32.47 -8.97 -12.38
C ALA A 535 -32.74 -7.68 -13.16
N GLY A 536 -33.96 -7.48 -13.61
CA GLY A 536 -34.37 -6.28 -14.30
C GLY A 536 -35.15 -6.54 -15.59
N GLY A 537 -36.39 -6.89 -15.44
CA GLY A 537 -37.49 -6.59 -16.34
C GLY A 537 -38.49 -5.75 -15.56
N ASP A 538 -39.62 -5.40 -16.14
CA ASP A 538 -40.70 -4.62 -15.51
C ASP A 538 -41.21 -5.15 -14.14
N ASN A 539 -40.74 -6.34 -13.72
CA ASN A 539 -41.01 -7.03 -12.46
C ASN A 539 -39.68 -7.35 -11.72
N GLY A 540 -38.76 -6.38 -11.58
CA GLY A 540 -37.53 -6.57 -10.77
C GLY A 540 -37.83 -7.05 -9.34
N PRO A 541 -36.90 -7.80 -8.70
CA PRO A 541 -37.10 -8.26 -7.34
C PRO A 541 -37.29 -7.08 -6.39
N PRO A 542 -38.02 -7.28 -5.28
CA PRO A 542 -38.17 -6.25 -4.25
C PRO A 542 -36.81 -5.73 -3.74
N ALA A 543 -36.76 -4.52 -3.25
CA ALA A 543 -35.55 -3.85 -2.77
C ALA A 543 -34.78 -4.62 -1.68
N ASP A 544 -35.44 -5.57 -1.00
CA ASP A 544 -34.88 -6.38 0.08
C ASP A 544 -34.06 -7.60 -0.39
N SER A 545 -33.92 -7.83 -1.71
CA SER A 545 -33.23 -9.01 -2.27
C SER A 545 -32.17 -8.63 -3.30
N MET A 546 -31.25 -7.73 -2.96
CA MET A 546 -30.12 -7.36 -3.85
C MET A 546 -29.28 -8.59 -4.23
N ASN A 547 -29.18 -9.60 -3.37
CA ASN A 547 -28.46 -10.83 -3.65
C ASN A 547 -29.12 -11.63 -4.78
N GLU A 548 -30.46 -11.73 -4.79
CA GLU A 548 -31.20 -12.41 -5.87
C GLU A 548 -31.13 -11.66 -7.19
N ALA A 549 -30.75 -10.38 -7.16
CA ALA A 549 -30.48 -9.55 -8.33
C ALA A 549 -29.07 -9.74 -8.91
N SER A 550 -28.25 -10.61 -8.31
CA SER A 550 -26.87 -10.85 -8.77
C SER A 550 -26.81 -11.31 -10.22
N LEU A 551 -25.83 -10.76 -10.96
CA LEU A 551 -25.47 -11.26 -12.27
C LEU A 551 -24.83 -12.65 -12.14
N ILE A 552 -25.41 -13.65 -12.79
CA ILE A 552 -24.74 -14.94 -13.01
C ILE A 552 -24.12 -14.91 -14.39
N LEU A 553 -22.80 -15.00 -14.41
CA LEU A 553 -21.98 -14.86 -15.61
C LEU A 553 -21.25 -16.16 -15.92
N GLN A 554 -21.24 -16.53 -17.20
CA GLN A 554 -20.38 -17.61 -17.69
C GLN A 554 -19.37 -17.04 -18.69
N LEU A 555 -18.09 -17.21 -18.38
CA LEU A 555 -16.97 -16.83 -19.24
C LEU A 555 -16.51 -18.05 -20.04
N PHE A 556 -16.41 -17.90 -21.33
CA PHE A 556 -15.83 -18.88 -22.26
C PHE A 556 -14.56 -18.30 -22.86
N CYS A 557 -13.45 -19.01 -22.75
CA CYS A 557 -12.15 -18.54 -23.20
C CYS A 557 -11.20 -19.70 -23.46
N ASP A 558 -10.59 -19.76 -24.63
CA ASP A 558 -9.60 -20.79 -25.02
C ASP A 558 -10.06 -22.25 -24.77
N GLY A 559 -11.36 -22.52 -25.01
CA GLY A 559 -11.97 -23.83 -24.78
C GLY A 559 -12.39 -24.10 -23.34
N HIS A 560 -12.09 -23.22 -22.40
CA HIS A 560 -12.45 -23.31 -21.00
C HIS A 560 -13.71 -22.52 -20.64
N SER A 561 -14.38 -22.94 -19.57
CA SER A 561 -15.58 -22.30 -19.06
C SER A 561 -15.50 -22.06 -17.56
N LEU A 562 -15.87 -20.85 -17.13
CA LEU A 562 -15.89 -20.42 -15.75
C LEU A 562 -17.24 -19.78 -15.41
N VAL A 563 -17.77 -20.06 -14.23
CA VAL A 563 -19.04 -19.49 -13.77
C VAL A 563 -18.80 -18.63 -12.53
N PHE A 564 -19.35 -17.40 -12.58
CA PHE A 564 -19.38 -16.45 -11.48
C PHE A 564 -20.82 -16.16 -11.12
N THR A 565 -21.20 -16.39 -9.88
CA THR A 565 -22.60 -16.39 -9.44
C THR A 565 -22.97 -15.19 -8.56
N GLY A 566 -21.99 -14.34 -8.21
CA GLY A 566 -22.22 -13.30 -7.20
C GLY A 566 -22.76 -13.91 -5.90
N ASP A 567 -23.81 -13.31 -5.35
CA ASP A 567 -24.48 -13.75 -4.13
C ASP A 567 -25.88 -14.35 -4.39
N ALA A 568 -26.10 -14.87 -5.60
CA ALA A 568 -27.33 -15.51 -5.99
C ALA A 568 -27.71 -16.66 -5.04
N GLY A 569 -28.97 -16.75 -4.65
CA GLY A 569 -29.51 -17.90 -3.91
C GLY A 569 -29.83 -19.08 -4.81
N MET A 570 -30.24 -20.21 -4.20
CA MET A 570 -30.57 -21.46 -4.91
C MET A 570 -31.66 -21.26 -5.97
N GLU A 571 -32.66 -20.43 -5.72
CA GLU A 571 -33.73 -20.17 -6.67
C GLU A 571 -33.22 -19.50 -7.94
N THR A 572 -32.39 -18.46 -7.80
CA THR A 572 -31.76 -17.77 -8.91
C THR A 572 -30.79 -18.67 -9.68
N GLU A 573 -30.03 -19.53 -8.98
CA GLU A 573 -29.14 -20.54 -9.60
C GLU A 573 -29.94 -21.51 -10.47
N GLU A 574 -31.10 -21.99 -9.99
CA GLU A 574 -31.96 -22.92 -10.73
C GLU A 574 -32.61 -22.25 -11.94
N MET A 575 -33.07 -21.02 -11.81
CA MET A 575 -33.61 -20.26 -12.93
C MET A 575 -32.55 -19.94 -14.03
N ALA A 576 -31.29 -19.82 -13.64
CA ALA A 576 -30.19 -19.57 -14.56
C ALA A 576 -29.68 -20.84 -15.26
N ARG A 577 -29.91 -22.02 -14.68
CA ARG A 577 -29.33 -23.31 -15.04
C ARG A 577 -29.40 -23.61 -16.54
N ASP A 578 -30.55 -23.46 -17.18
CA ASP A 578 -30.77 -23.84 -18.58
C ASP A 578 -29.98 -22.99 -19.57
N ARG A 579 -29.40 -21.84 -19.13
CA ARG A 579 -28.52 -20.99 -19.92
C ARG A 579 -27.04 -21.24 -19.67
N LEU A 580 -26.73 -22.00 -18.65
CA LEU A 580 -25.36 -22.35 -18.27
C LEU A 580 -24.96 -23.67 -18.93
N ARG A 581 -23.67 -23.81 -19.14
CA ARG A 581 -23.02 -25.05 -19.59
C ARG A 581 -22.08 -25.55 -18.50
N PRO A 582 -21.67 -26.84 -18.55
CA PRO A 582 -20.63 -27.32 -17.65
C PRO A 582 -19.41 -26.41 -17.65
N ALA A 583 -18.79 -26.24 -16.47
CA ALA A 583 -17.67 -25.31 -16.27
C ALA A 583 -16.62 -25.92 -15.36
N GLU A 584 -15.36 -25.71 -15.68
CA GLU A 584 -14.23 -26.22 -14.89
C GLU A 584 -14.09 -25.50 -13.56
N VAL A 585 -14.38 -24.21 -13.53
CA VAL A 585 -14.22 -23.37 -12.32
C VAL A 585 -15.54 -22.69 -11.98
N LEU A 586 -15.97 -22.88 -10.74
CA LEU A 586 -17.12 -22.20 -10.17
C LEU A 586 -16.65 -21.25 -9.06
N LYS A 587 -16.96 -19.94 -9.16
CA LYS A 587 -16.98 -19.06 -8.00
C LYS A 587 -18.29 -19.31 -7.25
N VAL A 588 -18.17 -19.87 -6.06
CA VAL A 588 -19.33 -20.30 -5.23
C VAL A 588 -20.17 -19.10 -4.80
N SER A 589 -21.47 -19.21 -4.96
CA SER A 589 -22.45 -18.18 -4.59
C SER A 589 -22.39 -17.82 -3.12
N HIS A 590 -22.63 -16.55 -2.84
CA HIS A 590 -22.92 -16.00 -1.50
C HIS A 590 -21.94 -16.49 -0.44
N HIS A 591 -20.63 -16.48 -0.79
CA HIS A 591 -19.52 -16.89 0.08
C HIS A 591 -19.65 -18.29 0.70
N GLY A 592 -20.45 -19.17 0.10
CA GLY A 592 -20.78 -20.50 0.63
C GLY A 592 -21.88 -20.47 1.70
N SER A 593 -22.86 -19.59 1.56
CA SER A 593 -24.08 -19.58 2.37
C SER A 593 -24.85 -20.90 2.25
N ASP A 594 -25.57 -21.26 3.27
CA ASP A 594 -26.42 -22.48 3.23
C ASP A 594 -27.57 -22.37 2.23
N GLY A 595 -28.01 -21.15 1.92
CA GLY A 595 -29.03 -20.84 0.91
C GLY A 595 -28.52 -20.80 -0.53
N SER A 596 -27.29 -21.26 -0.82
CA SER A 596 -26.66 -21.24 -2.15
C SER A 596 -26.10 -22.61 -2.55
N SER A 597 -25.66 -22.75 -3.79
CA SER A 597 -25.04 -23.97 -4.33
C SER A 597 -25.96 -25.18 -4.28
N SER A 598 -27.11 -25.10 -4.99
CA SER A 598 -28.10 -26.18 -4.99
C SER A 598 -27.53 -27.47 -5.60
N PRO A 599 -27.94 -28.68 -5.13
CA PRO A 599 -27.46 -29.93 -5.71
C PRO A 599 -27.80 -30.09 -7.20
N PHE A 600 -28.91 -29.51 -7.66
CA PHE A 600 -29.30 -29.54 -9.08
C PHE A 600 -28.41 -28.65 -9.92
N PHE A 601 -28.09 -27.45 -9.44
CA PHE A 601 -27.17 -26.54 -10.08
C PHE A 601 -25.77 -27.15 -10.18
N LEU A 602 -25.22 -27.70 -9.09
CA LEU A 602 -23.91 -28.32 -9.06
C LEU A 602 -23.80 -29.53 -10.00
N ARG A 603 -24.83 -30.39 -10.06
CA ARG A 603 -24.88 -31.52 -11.01
C ARG A 603 -24.91 -31.06 -12.46
N HIS A 604 -25.47 -29.91 -12.75
CA HIS A 604 -25.49 -29.33 -14.10
C HIS A 604 -24.15 -28.72 -14.50
N ILE A 605 -23.57 -27.90 -13.61
CA ILE A 605 -22.29 -27.20 -13.87
C ILE A 605 -21.10 -28.16 -13.83
N ARG A 606 -21.08 -29.15 -12.93
CA ARG A 606 -20.01 -30.14 -12.71
C ARG A 606 -18.64 -29.50 -12.53
N PRO A 607 -18.45 -28.57 -11.60
CA PRO A 607 -17.19 -27.87 -11.45
C PRO A 607 -16.08 -28.80 -10.96
N GLN A 608 -14.90 -28.72 -11.59
CA GLN A 608 -13.70 -29.39 -11.10
C GLN A 608 -13.12 -28.64 -9.88
N ILE A 609 -13.18 -27.31 -9.92
CA ILE A 609 -12.74 -26.43 -8.84
C ILE A 609 -13.89 -25.52 -8.43
N ALA A 610 -14.20 -25.52 -7.14
CA ALA A 610 -15.15 -24.61 -6.50
C ALA A 610 -14.38 -23.64 -5.59
N VAL A 611 -14.41 -22.35 -5.91
CA VAL A 611 -13.71 -21.33 -5.13
C VAL A 611 -14.67 -20.58 -4.24
N ILE A 612 -14.41 -20.57 -2.95
CA ILE A 612 -15.16 -19.83 -1.93
C ILE A 612 -14.32 -18.63 -1.49
N SER A 613 -14.80 -17.43 -1.79
CA SER A 613 -14.25 -16.19 -1.23
C SER A 613 -14.99 -15.85 0.05
N CYS A 614 -14.31 -15.86 1.18
CA CYS A 614 -14.90 -15.51 2.48
C CYS A 614 -13.82 -15.04 3.45
N GLY A 615 -14.21 -14.30 4.47
CA GLY A 615 -13.30 -13.79 5.49
C GLY A 615 -13.03 -14.82 6.60
N LYS A 616 -11.80 -14.85 7.10
CA LYS A 616 -11.45 -15.65 8.29
C LYS A 616 -12.23 -15.11 9.49
N ASN A 617 -12.84 -16.01 10.26
CA ASN A 617 -13.65 -15.67 11.44
C ASN A 617 -14.80 -14.69 11.15
N ASN A 618 -15.42 -14.80 9.95
CA ASN A 618 -16.52 -13.93 9.58
C ASN A 618 -17.76 -14.18 10.46
N ARG A 619 -18.54 -13.13 10.69
CA ARG A 619 -19.71 -13.15 11.59
C ARG A 619 -20.92 -13.93 11.04
N TYR A 620 -20.89 -14.24 9.74
CA TYR A 620 -21.99 -14.95 9.07
C TYR A 620 -21.87 -16.46 9.18
N GLY A 621 -20.72 -16.96 9.65
CA GLY A 621 -20.44 -18.39 9.71
C GLY A 621 -20.19 -19.03 8.34
N HIS A 622 -19.87 -18.22 7.32
CA HIS A 622 -19.56 -18.73 5.98
C HIS A 622 -18.13 -19.27 5.89
N PRO A 623 -17.88 -20.35 5.11
CA PRO A 623 -18.89 -21.15 4.43
C PRO A 623 -19.65 -22.06 5.39
N ALA A 624 -20.96 -22.21 5.18
CA ALA A 624 -21.82 -23.09 5.94
C ALA A 624 -21.49 -24.57 5.67
N MET A 625 -21.70 -25.42 6.67
CA MET A 625 -21.42 -26.87 6.54
C MET A 625 -22.24 -27.53 5.42
N GLY A 626 -23.53 -27.19 5.29
CA GLY A 626 -24.37 -27.72 4.23
C GLY A 626 -23.88 -27.37 2.84
N ALA A 627 -23.38 -26.12 2.62
CA ALA A 627 -22.76 -25.73 1.35
C ALA A 627 -21.48 -26.54 1.07
N LEU A 628 -20.64 -26.74 2.08
CA LEU A 628 -19.42 -27.55 1.95
C LEU A 628 -19.70 -29.01 1.62
N GLU A 629 -20.74 -29.60 2.23
CA GLU A 629 -21.18 -30.96 1.94
C GLU A 629 -21.67 -31.10 0.50
N ARG A 630 -22.56 -30.22 0.04
CA ARG A 630 -23.05 -30.20 -1.34
C ARG A 630 -21.91 -30.08 -2.38
N LEU A 631 -20.92 -29.22 -2.10
CA LEU A 631 -19.74 -29.08 -2.96
C LEU A 631 -18.84 -30.32 -2.95
N ARG A 632 -18.67 -31.00 -1.81
CA ARG A 632 -17.93 -32.28 -1.74
C ARG A 632 -18.66 -33.37 -2.51
N ASP A 633 -19.97 -33.47 -2.34
CA ASP A 633 -20.81 -34.45 -3.03
C ASP A 633 -20.83 -34.27 -4.55
N SER A 634 -20.60 -33.03 -5.02
CA SER A 634 -20.40 -32.75 -6.44
C SER A 634 -19.05 -33.22 -7.01
N GLY A 635 -18.12 -33.66 -6.15
CA GLY A 635 -16.77 -34.07 -6.54
C GLY A 635 -15.80 -32.90 -6.80
N SER A 636 -16.18 -31.67 -6.43
CA SER A 636 -15.35 -30.48 -6.66
C SER A 636 -14.18 -30.36 -5.69
N LEU A 637 -13.03 -29.92 -6.18
CA LEU A 637 -11.94 -29.46 -5.33
C LEU A 637 -12.33 -28.09 -4.74
N ILE A 638 -12.47 -28.02 -3.43
CA ILE A 638 -12.86 -26.78 -2.74
C ILE A 638 -11.62 -25.99 -2.36
N LEU A 639 -11.51 -24.76 -2.88
CA LEU A 639 -10.46 -23.80 -2.53
C LEU A 639 -11.09 -22.62 -1.77
N ARG A 640 -10.46 -22.18 -0.66
CA ARG A 640 -11.03 -21.16 0.24
C ARG A 640 -10.03 -20.06 0.52
N THR A 641 -10.45 -18.79 0.34
CA THR A 641 -9.57 -17.63 0.60
C THR A 641 -9.27 -17.40 2.08
N ASP A 642 -10.20 -17.72 2.98
CA ASP A 642 -10.01 -17.59 4.45
C ASP A 642 -8.93 -18.52 5.01
N LEU A 643 -8.66 -19.66 4.36
CA LEU A 643 -7.64 -20.61 4.74
C LEU A 643 -6.35 -20.46 3.96
N MET A 644 -6.46 -20.12 2.67
CA MET A 644 -5.36 -20.19 1.72
C MET A 644 -4.82 -18.81 1.28
N GLY A 645 -5.49 -17.71 1.65
CA GLY A 645 -5.22 -16.39 1.11
C GLY A 645 -5.69 -16.29 -0.34
N SER A 646 -5.12 -15.36 -1.12
CA SER A 646 -5.47 -15.27 -2.53
C SER A 646 -5.10 -16.54 -3.30
N LEU A 647 -5.90 -16.85 -4.30
CA LEU A 647 -5.79 -18.05 -5.12
C LEU A 647 -5.53 -17.67 -6.57
N LYS A 648 -4.66 -18.41 -7.22
CA LYS A 648 -4.41 -18.31 -8.66
C LYS A 648 -4.77 -19.63 -9.31
N VAL A 649 -5.63 -19.61 -10.31
CA VAL A 649 -6.02 -20.79 -11.11
C VAL A 649 -5.59 -20.54 -12.56
N GLU A 650 -4.77 -21.42 -13.09
CA GLU A 650 -4.30 -21.42 -14.47
C GLU A 650 -4.93 -22.56 -15.24
N LEU A 651 -5.63 -22.24 -16.33
CA LEU A 651 -6.25 -23.21 -17.21
C LEU A 651 -5.38 -23.37 -18.46
N HIS A 652 -4.84 -24.56 -18.62
CA HIS A 652 -4.07 -24.98 -19.78
C HIS A 652 -4.87 -26.02 -20.55
N LYS A 653 -4.61 -26.19 -21.83
CA LYS A 653 -5.39 -27.10 -22.70
C LYS A 653 -5.68 -28.48 -22.08
N ASP A 654 -4.70 -29.07 -21.38
CA ASP A 654 -4.81 -30.44 -20.86
C ASP A 654 -4.83 -30.53 -19.32
N LYS A 655 -4.70 -29.42 -18.61
CA LYS A 655 -4.62 -29.42 -17.15
C LYS A 655 -4.95 -28.09 -16.51
N ILE A 656 -5.51 -28.15 -15.32
CA ILE A 656 -5.72 -27.02 -14.44
C ILE A 656 -4.64 -27.05 -13.37
N ARG A 657 -4.00 -25.91 -13.13
CA ARG A 657 -3.07 -25.71 -12.02
C ARG A 657 -3.63 -24.65 -11.10
N TRP A 658 -3.46 -24.84 -9.82
CA TRP A 658 -3.83 -23.82 -8.84
C TRP A 658 -2.68 -23.58 -7.86
N TYR A 659 -2.62 -22.35 -7.34
CA TYR A 659 -1.62 -21.88 -6.41
C TYR A 659 -2.32 -21.06 -5.33
N SER A 660 -1.83 -21.16 -4.08
CA SER A 660 -2.33 -20.36 -2.97
C SER A 660 -1.23 -19.47 -2.42
N TYR A 661 -1.62 -18.28 -1.98
CA TYR A 661 -0.71 -17.39 -1.28
C TYR A 661 -0.88 -17.57 0.22
N ARG A 662 -0.46 -18.73 0.71
CA ARG A 662 -0.48 -19.02 2.14
C ARG A 662 0.77 -18.43 2.78
N TYR A 663 0.60 -17.38 3.59
CA TYR A 663 1.58 -17.00 4.58
C TYR A 663 1.57 -18.11 5.65
N GLN A 664 2.55 -18.97 5.65
CA GLN A 664 2.81 -19.87 6.76
C GLN A 664 3.66 -19.11 7.78
N PRO A 665 3.17 -18.85 9.00
CA PRO A 665 4.01 -18.38 10.09
C PRO A 665 5.04 -19.42 10.54
N ASP A 666 4.96 -20.65 10.03
CA ASP A 666 5.75 -21.81 10.50
C ASP A 666 7.16 -21.92 9.90
N HIS A 667 7.61 -20.92 9.14
CA HIS A 667 8.95 -20.91 8.52
C HIS A 667 9.77 -19.66 8.89
N PHE A 668 9.68 -19.22 10.16
CA PHE A 668 10.65 -18.28 10.74
C PHE A 668 11.29 -18.89 11.98
#